data_013ea39a1aa7f1ba52db0c4aca6cb465
#
_entry.id   013ea39a1aa7f1ba52db0c4aca6cb465
#
_cell.length_a   1.000
_cell.length_b   1.000
_cell.length_c   1.000
_cell.angle_alpha   90.00
_cell.angle_beta   90.00
_cell.angle_gamma   90.00
#
_symmetry.space_group_name_H-M   'P 1'
#
loop_
_entity.id
_entity.type
_entity.pdbx_description
1 polymer ?
#
loop_
_entity_poly.entity_id
_entity_poly.type
_entity_poly.pdbx_seq_one_letter_code
_entity_poly.pdbx_strand_id
1 'polypeptide(L)'
;DIDHLSNRRVRTVGEQLYNQFGVGLARMSRTIRERMNVRDNEVFTPIDLINAKTISSVINSFFGTNALSQFMDQTNPLAEITHKRRLSALGPGGLSRERAGFEVRDVHYTHYGRLCPIETPEGPNIGLISSLCVYAKINDLGFIETPYREVKDGRVDLNNDDIVYMTAEVEEGKIIAQGNAPVDDEGNFINDRVKARMDADFPIVAPDQVELMDVSPAQIASIAASLIPFLEHDDANRALMGSNMMRQAVPLMRSESPIVGTGIEGQLIRDSRTQIMAEGAGVIEFVDATVIRIRYDRTEEEEFVAFEDSVKEYHLPKFRKTNQSTTIDLRPICNKGQRVQRGDILTEGYSTEKGELALGRNLKVAFMPWKGYNYEDAIVLNERVVKEDILTSVHVDDFTLEVRETKRGMEELTSDIPNVSEDATKDLDERGIVRVGAHIIPGDIMIGKITPKGESDPTPEEKLLRAIFGDKAGDVKDASLKASPSLKGVVIGTHLYQKAEKKKTKKASSAVLPKLDEEYEERQSSLKDVLVKKLMTLTDGKTSQGVKDFLGSDIIPKGAKFAAGTLKEIDYDTINLSKWTSDAHKNDLIRATIVNYLRKSKEIEAAHRRKKYDISIGDDLPSGIMKLAKVYVAKKRKISVGDKMAGRHGNKGIVSRIVRQEDMPFLADGTPVDIVLNPLGVPSRMNLGQIFETVLGWAGRELGEKFATPIFDGATLENLNEWTDKAGIPRYGKTYLYDGGTGERFDQPATVGVIYMLKLGHMVEDKMHARSIGPYSLITQQPLGGKAQFGGQRFGEMEVWALEAFGASHVLQEIITVKSDDVTGRSKTYEAIVKGEPMPAAGIPESLNVLLHELRGLGLSIKLEQ
;
A
#
# COMPACT_ATOMS: atom_id res chain seq x y z
N ASP A 1 -17.43 -24.49 22.70
CA ASP A 1 -16.57 -23.30 22.85
C ASP A 1 -16.82 -22.35 21.69
N ILE A 2 -17.16 -21.10 22.01
CA ILE A 2 -17.48 -20.07 21.03
C ILE A 2 -16.23 -19.66 20.22
N ASP A 3 -15.06 -19.73 20.82
CA ASP A 3 -13.79 -19.32 20.21
C ASP A 3 -13.13 -20.41 19.37
N HIS A 4 -13.67 -21.62 19.41
CA HIS A 4 -13.22 -22.72 18.56
C HIS A 4 -13.48 -22.41 17.09
N LEU A 5 -12.49 -22.62 16.20
CA LEU A 5 -12.63 -22.29 14.77
C LEU A 5 -13.62 -23.17 14.00
N SER A 6 -14.18 -24.21 14.60
CA SER A 6 -15.34 -24.93 14.07
C SER A 6 -16.64 -24.10 14.16
N ASN A 7 -16.70 -23.14 15.09
CA ASN A 7 -17.84 -22.25 15.34
C ASN A 7 -17.59 -20.81 14.83
N ARG A 8 -16.35 -20.48 14.50
CA ARG A 8 -15.97 -19.20 13.91
C ARG A 8 -15.59 -19.39 12.46
N ARG A 9 -16.33 -18.76 11.58
CA ARG A 9 -16.06 -18.82 10.15
C ARG A 9 -15.69 -17.46 9.58
N VAL A 10 -15.05 -17.47 8.45
CA VAL A 10 -14.67 -16.27 7.72
C VAL A 10 -15.75 -15.94 6.70
N ARG A 11 -16.20 -14.68 6.72
CA ARG A 11 -17.07 -14.14 5.67
C ARG A 11 -16.18 -13.46 4.65
N THR A 12 -16.02 -14.09 3.50
CA THR A 12 -15.19 -13.56 2.41
C THR A 12 -15.83 -12.34 1.74
N VAL A 13 -15.04 -11.58 1.01
CA VAL A 13 -15.55 -10.45 0.19
C VAL A 13 -16.61 -10.92 -0.78
N GLY A 14 -16.40 -12.09 -1.42
CA GLY A 14 -17.37 -12.68 -2.36
C GLY A 14 -18.71 -12.97 -1.73
N GLU A 15 -18.75 -13.52 -0.52
CA GLU A 15 -19.98 -13.78 0.22
C GLU A 15 -20.72 -12.49 0.59
N GLN A 16 -20.01 -11.49 1.10
CA GLN A 16 -20.58 -10.20 1.45
C GLN A 16 -21.13 -9.47 0.22
N LEU A 17 -20.40 -9.51 -0.88
CA LEU A 17 -20.82 -8.92 -2.14
C LEU A 17 -22.04 -9.65 -2.72
N TYR A 18 -22.09 -10.97 -2.60
CA TYR A 18 -23.26 -11.78 -2.99
C TYR A 18 -24.52 -11.34 -2.23
N ASN A 19 -24.42 -11.13 -0.91
CA ASN A 19 -25.53 -10.68 -0.09
C ASN A 19 -25.99 -9.26 -0.52
N GLN A 20 -25.06 -8.35 -0.80
CA GLN A 20 -25.40 -7.00 -1.28
C GLN A 20 -26.02 -7.02 -2.68
N PHE A 21 -25.53 -7.87 -3.55
CA PHE A 21 -26.11 -8.07 -4.87
C PHE A 21 -27.55 -8.58 -4.79
N GLY A 22 -27.81 -9.53 -3.87
CA GLY A 22 -29.15 -10.01 -3.58
C GLY A 22 -30.09 -8.91 -3.10
N VAL A 23 -29.63 -8.00 -2.24
CA VAL A 23 -30.41 -6.82 -1.81
C VAL A 23 -30.70 -5.92 -3.01
N GLY A 24 -29.74 -5.68 -3.87
CA GLY A 24 -29.91 -4.89 -5.10
C GLY A 24 -30.93 -5.51 -6.06
N LEU A 25 -30.89 -6.83 -6.25
CA LEU A 25 -31.87 -7.54 -7.06
C LEU A 25 -33.28 -7.47 -6.48
N ALA A 26 -33.42 -7.59 -5.15
CA ALA A 26 -34.72 -7.46 -4.48
C ALA A 26 -35.31 -6.05 -4.67
N ARG A 27 -34.51 -5.02 -4.55
CA ARG A 27 -34.95 -3.63 -4.83
C ARG A 27 -35.36 -3.43 -6.28
N MET A 28 -34.57 -3.97 -7.21
CA MET A 28 -34.87 -3.89 -8.64
C MET A 28 -36.16 -4.64 -8.97
N SER A 29 -36.38 -5.83 -8.40
CA SER A 29 -37.62 -6.60 -8.56
C SER A 29 -38.85 -5.82 -8.08
N ARG A 30 -38.74 -5.16 -6.93
CA ARG A 30 -39.80 -4.31 -6.41
C ARG A 30 -40.10 -3.13 -7.34
N THR A 31 -39.10 -2.46 -7.82
CA THR A 31 -39.22 -1.34 -8.78
C THR A 31 -39.87 -1.79 -10.08
N ILE A 32 -39.51 -2.94 -10.62
CA ILE A 32 -40.11 -3.51 -11.81
C ILE A 32 -41.60 -3.79 -11.58
N ARG A 33 -41.93 -4.39 -10.45
CA ARG A 33 -43.31 -4.68 -10.09
C ARG A 33 -44.15 -3.40 -9.96
N GLU A 34 -43.64 -2.35 -9.31
CA GLU A 34 -44.26 -1.06 -9.22
C GLU A 34 -44.51 -0.41 -10.59
N ARG A 35 -43.52 -0.46 -11.47
CA ARG A 35 -43.60 0.07 -12.84
C ARG A 35 -44.64 -0.69 -13.68
N MET A 36 -44.69 -2.00 -13.54
CA MET A 36 -45.68 -2.83 -14.21
C MET A 36 -47.10 -2.51 -13.77
N ASN A 37 -47.29 -2.24 -12.47
CA ASN A 37 -48.62 -1.87 -11.93
C ASN A 37 -49.09 -0.47 -12.35
N VAL A 38 -48.13 0.47 -12.53
CA VAL A 38 -48.47 1.85 -12.94
C VAL A 38 -48.75 1.96 -14.43
N ARG A 39 -48.12 1.13 -15.27
CA ARG A 39 -48.23 1.16 -16.72
C ARG A 39 -49.25 0.14 -17.26
N ASP A 40 -50.52 0.26 -16.86
CA ASP A 40 -51.58 -0.55 -17.45
C ASP A 40 -51.82 -0.16 -18.92
N ASN A 41 -51.84 -1.12 -19.83
CA ASN A 41 -52.21 -0.99 -21.24
C ASN A 41 -51.19 -0.34 -22.21
N GLU A 42 -49.94 -0.10 -21.79
CA GLU A 42 -48.90 0.31 -22.73
C GLU A 42 -48.02 -0.89 -23.13
N VAL A 43 -47.55 -0.89 -24.38
CA VAL A 43 -46.54 -1.86 -24.81
C VAL A 43 -45.21 -1.38 -24.33
N PHE A 44 -44.61 -2.11 -23.40
CA PHE A 44 -43.28 -1.79 -22.85
C PHE A 44 -42.31 -2.96 -23.05
N THR A 45 -41.04 -2.60 -23.20
CA THR A 45 -39.94 -3.55 -23.32
C THR A 45 -39.28 -3.79 -21.96
N PRO A 46 -38.56 -4.88 -21.75
CA PRO A 46 -37.79 -5.08 -20.50
C PRO A 46 -36.84 -3.93 -20.15
N ILE A 47 -36.30 -3.23 -21.13
CA ILE A 47 -35.42 -2.07 -20.94
C ILE A 47 -36.11 -0.93 -20.20
N ASP A 48 -37.37 -0.71 -20.48
CA ASP A 48 -38.19 0.36 -19.84
C ASP A 48 -38.51 0.05 -18.36
N LEU A 49 -38.47 -1.23 -17.99
CA LEU A 49 -38.78 -1.69 -16.63
C LEU A 49 -37.54 -1.79 -15.74
N ILE A 50 -36.39 -2.08 -16.32
CA ILE A 50 -35.15 -2.36 -15.58
C ILE A 50 -34.38 -1.08 -15.31
N ASN A 51 -34.04 -0.85 -14.05
CA ASN A 51 -33.16 0.23 -13.63
C ASN A 51 -31.82 -0.36 -13.11
N ALA A 52 -30.82 -0.45 -13.96
CA ALA A 52 -29.50 -0.98 -13.61
C ALA A 52 -28.75 -0.15 -12.55
N LYS A 53 -29.11 1.13 -12.39
CA LYS A 53 -28.49 1.99 -11.37
C LYS A 53 -28.75 1.51 -9.95
N THR A 54 -29.81 0.77 -9.69
CA THR A 54 -30.12 0.20 -8.38
C THR A 54 -29.04 -0.76 -7.92
N ILE A 55 -28.59 -1.67 -8.79
CA ILE A 55 -27.52 -2.62 -8.48
C ILE A 55 -26.19 -1.89 -8.38
N SER A 56 -25.87 -1.01 -9.32
CA SER A 56 -24.64 -0.22 -9.31
C SER A 56 -24.50 0.62 -8.05
N SER A 57 -25.57 1.25 -7.58
CA SER A 57 -25.55 2.06 -6.36
C SER A 57 -25.31 1.23 -5.10
N VAL A 58 -25.89 0.03 -5.02
CA VAL A 58 -25.68 -0.89 -3.89
C VAL A 58 -24.23 -1.38 -3.83
N ILE A 59 -23.67 -1.77 -4.96
CA ILE A 59 -22.27 -2.23 -5.03
C ILE A 59 -21.31 -1.07 -4.70
N ASN A 60 -21.52 0.11 -5.27
CA ASN A 60 -20.70 1.29 -4.97
C ASN A 60 -20.78 1.70 -3.50
N SER A 61 -21.96 1.61 -2.90
CA SER A 61 -22.14 1.86 -1.47
C SER A 61 -21.43 0.83 -0.61
N PHE A 62 -21.44 -0.44 -0.99
CA PHE A 62 -20.70 -1.47 -0.28
C PHE A 62 -19.19 -1.17 -0.26
N PHE A 63 -18.58 -0.93 -1.42
CA PHE A 63 -17.15 -0.63 -1.47
C PHE A 63 -16.78 0.75 -0.90
N GLY A 64 -17.68 1.70 -0.85
CA GLY A 64 -17.45 3.06 -0.35
C GLY A 64 -17.68 3.25 1.14
N THR A 65 -18.60 2.52 1.75
CA THR A 65 -19.07 2.76 3.13
C THR A 65 -18.90 1.59 4.09
N ASN A 66 -18.58 0.39 3.60
CA ASN A 66 -18.38 -0.76 4.49
C ASN A 66 -17.11 -0.58 5.30
N ALA A 67 -17.16 -0.86 6.60
CA ALA A 67 -16.01 -0.74 7.50
C ALA A 67 -14.84 -1.67 7.15
N LEU A 68 -15.11 -2.79 6.47
CA LEU A 68 -14.10 -3.75 6.03
C LEU A 68 -13.48 -3.39 4.68
N SER A 69 -14.10 -2.48 3.92
CA SER A 69 -13.53 -1.92 2.71
C SER A 69 -12.60 -0.77 3.11
N GLN A 70 -11.31 -1.01 3.08
CA GLN A 70 -10.28 -0.10 3.56
C GLN A 70 -9.36 0.35 2.43
N PHE A 71 -8.76 1.51 2.62
CA PHE A 71 -7.71 2.02 1.75
C PHE A 71 -6.48 1.10 1.85
N MET A 72 -6.03 0.55 0.72
CA MET A 72 -4.96 -0.45 0.73
C MET A 72 -3.65 0.12 1.28
N ASP A 73 -3.03 -0.59 2.21
CA ASP A 73 -1.68 -0.30 2.67
C ASP A 73 -0.69 -0.69 1.58
N GLN A 74 -0.09 0.30 0.95
CA GLN A 74 0.75 0.16 -0.25
C GLN A 74 2.16 0.71 -0.03
N THR A 75 2.63 0.70 1.20
CA THR A 75 3.99 1.17 1.54
C THR A 75 5.06 0.35 0.83
N ASN A 76 4.90 -0.97 0.82
CA ASN A 76 5.80 -1.93 0.16
C ASN A 76 5.00 -3.18 -0.24
N PRO A 77 5.56 -4.09 -1.05
CA PRO A 77 4.85 -5.30 -1.48
C PRO A 77 4.36 -6.18 -0.33
N LEU A 78 5.12 -6.27 0.75
CA LEU A 78 4.74 -7.03 1.94
C LEU A 78 3.48 -6.45 2.60
N ALA A 79 3.39 -5.12 2.71
CA ALA A 79 2.23 -4.44 3.26
C ALA A 79 0.96 -4.71 2.44
N GLU A 80 1.07 -4.71 1.12
CA GLU A 80 -0.04 -5.05 0.22
C GLU A 80 -0.55 -6.47 0.46
N ILE A 81 0.34 -7.46 0.45
CA ILE A 81 -0.02 -8.87 0.65
C ILE A 81 -0.64 -9.08 2.03
N THR A 82 -0.02 -8.53 3.05
CA THR A 82 -0.49 -8.67 4.43
C THR A 82 -1.88 -8.07 4.62
N HIS A 83 -2.14 -6.90 4.02
CA HIS A 83 -3.45 -6.28 4.08
C HIS A 83 -4.53 -7.13 3.42
N LYS A 84 -4.22 -7.75 2.28
CA LYS A 84 -5.16 -8.63 1.55
C LYS A 84 -5.46 -9.95 2.29
N ARG A 85 -4.57 -10.39 3.16
CA ARG A 85 -4.72 -11.64 3.94
C ARG A 85 -5.18 -11.42 5.39
N ARG A 86 -5.62 -10.22 5.70
CA ARG A 86 -6.03 -9.85 7.06
C ARG A 86 -7.46 -10.28 7.36
N LEU A 87 -7.67 -10.80 8.56
CA LEU A 87 -8.96 -11.18 9.10
C LEU A 87 -9.32 -10.25 10.27
N SER A 88 -10.51 -9.68 10.24
CA SER A 88 -11.01 -8.78 11.28
C SER A 88 -12.20 -9.38 12.00
N ALA A 89 -12.20 -9.29 13.33
CA ALA A 89 -13.36 -9.62 14.15
C ALA A 89 -14.33 -8.45 14.31
N LEU A 90 -13.96 -7.27 13.81
CA LEU A 90 -14.73 -6.04 13.87
C LEU A 90 -15.60 -5.87 12.61
N GLY A 91 -16.48 -4.88 12.62
CA GLY A 91 -17.30 -4.51 11.47
C GLY A 91 -18.71 -5.08 11.49
N PRO A 92 -19.45 -4.97 10.38
CA PRO A 92 -20.82 -5.45 10.30
C PRO A 92 -20.95 -6.95 10.56
N GLY A 93 -21.78 -7.34 11.52
CA GLY A 93 -21.91 -8.75 11.97
C GLY A 93 -20.81 -9.24 12.90
N GLY A 94 -19.86 -8.37 13.27
CA GLY A 94 -18.76 -8.68 14.17
C GLY A 94 -18.93 -8.04 15.55
N LEU A 95 -17.82 -8.07 16.30
CA LEU A 95 -17.73 -7.49 17.64
C LEU A 95 -17.44 -5.99 17.59
N SER A 96 -17.82 -5.27 18.64
CA SER A 96 -17.30 -3.93 18.88
C SER A 96 -16.03 -4.03 19.73
N ARG A 97 -15.11 -3.10 19.53
CA ARG A 97 -13.83 -3.05 20.23
C ARG A 97 -13.99 -3.04 21.74
N GLU A 98 -15.01 -2.36 22.24
CA GLU A 98 -15.32 -2.22 23.67
C GLU A 98 -15.94 -3.47 24.29
N ARG A 99 -16.64 -4.26 23.50
CA ARG A 99 -17.31 -5.49 23.94
C ARG A 99 -16.43 -6.74 23.87
N ALA A 100 -15.30 -6.66 23.20
CA ALA A 100 -14.37 -7.76 23.08
C ALA A 100 -13.58 -7.96 24.39
N GLY A 101 -13.82 -9.10 25.06
CA GLY A 101 -13.09 -9.52 26.24
C GLY A 101 -11.74 -10.16 25.90
N PHE A 102 -11.04 -10.62 26.92
CA PHE A 102 -9.74 -11.30 26.75
C PHE A 102 -9.84 -12.60 25.99
N GLU A 103 -10.90 -13.38 26.17
CA GLU A 103 -11.08 -14.71 25.54
C GLU A 103 -11.06 -14.63 24.00
N VAL A 104 -11.70 -13.62 23.41
CA VAL A 104 -11.75 -13.42 21.96
C VAL A 104 -10.38 -12.98 21.42
N ARG A 105 -9.58 -12.30 22.24
CA ARG A 105 -8.26 -11.80 21.87
C ARG A 105 -7.14 -12.81 22.05
N ASP A 106 -7.39 -13.88 22.78
CA ASP A 106 -6.41 -14.92 23.07
C ASP A 106 -6.19 -15.85 21.88
N VAL A 107 -5.05 -16.52 21.89
CA VAL A 107 -4.73 -17.56 20.91
C VAL A 107 -5.38 -18.86 21.39
N HIS A 108 -6.28 -19.42 20.57
CA HIS A 108 -6.92 -20.70 20.82
C HIS A 108 -6.11 -21.84 20.19
N TYR A 109 -6.15 -23.06 20.71
CA TYR A 109 -5.40 -24.18 20.13
C TYR A 109 -5.80 -24.50 18.68
N THR A 110 -7.03 -24.18 18.27
CA THR A 110 -7.51 -24.34 16.89
C THR A 110 -6.90 -23.34 15.91
N HIS A 111 -6.23 -22.30 16.40
CA HIS A 111 -5.50 -21.33 15.55
C HIS A 111 -4.26 -21.93 14.88
N TYR A 112 -3.79 -23.08 15.35
CA TYR A 112 -2.60 -23.73 14.81
C TYR A 112 -2.72 -23.97 13.29
N GLY A 113 -1.78 -23.41 12.54
CA GLY A 113 -1.77 -23.49 11.07
C GLY A 113 -2.86 -22.68 10.35
N ARG A 114 -3.73 -21.99 11.07
CA ARG A 114 -4.85 -21.20 10.51
C ARG A 114 -4.67 -19.72 10.69
N LEU A 115 -4.49 -19.28 11.93
CA LEU A 115 -4.26 -17.87 12.27
C LEU A 115 -2.88 -17.72 12.91
N CYS A 116 -2.12 -16.72 12.46
CA CYS A 116 -0.81 -16.46 13.03
C CYS A 116 -0.94 -15.91 14.46
N PRO A 117 -0.24 -16.51 15.45
CA PRO A 117 -0.29 -16.03 16.82
C PRO A 117 0.56 -14.79 17.08
N ILE A 118 1.45 -14.46 16.16
CA ILE A 118 2.46 -13.39 16.30
C ILE A 118 1.97 -12.10 15.66
N GLU A 119 1.49 -12.15 14.44
CA GLU A 119 1.11 -10.98 13.66
C GLU A 119 -0.28 -10.47 14.06
N THR A 120 -0.31 -9.44 14.89
CA THR A 120 -1.52 -8.73 15.32
C THR A 120 -1.14 -7.28 15.63
N PRO A 121 -2.08 -6.31 15.50
CA PRO A 121 -1.79 -4.95 15.94
C PRO A 121 -1.50 -4.84 17.42
N GLU A 122 -0.68 -3.88 17.81
CA GLU A 122 -0.52 -3.47 19.19
C GLU A 122 -1.62 -2.45 19.55
N GLY A 123 -2.09 -2.49 20.78
CA GLY A 123 -3.06 -1.52 21.29
C GLY A 123 -4.50 -2.06 21.36
N PRO A 124 -5.52 -1.22 21.13
CA PRO A 124 -6.92 -1.58 21.36
C PRO A 124 -7.43 -2.74 20.50
N ASN A 125 -6.83 -2.96 19.34
CA ASN A 125 -7.23 -4.00 18.38
C ASN A 125 -6.46 -5.32 18.52
N ILE A 126 -5.65 -5.46 19.54
CA ILE A 126 -4.85 -6.67 19.74
C ILE A 126 -5.72 -7.92 19.79
N GLY A 127 -5.37 -8.95 19.02
CA GLY A 127 -6.12 -10.20 18.96
C GLY A 127 -7.42 -10.15 18.16
N LEU A 128 -7.95 -8.97 17.85
CA LEU A 128 -9.17 -8.81 17.05
C LEU A 128 -8.89 -8.80 15.54
N ILE A 129 -7.68 -8.42 15.17
CA ILE A 129 -7.23 -8.41 13.79
C ILE A 129 -6.08 -9.41 13.68
N SER A 130 -6.26 -10.41 12.83
CA SER A 130 -5.32 -11.51 12.66
C SER A 130 -4.95 -11.66 11.18
N SER A 131 -3.87 -12.39 10.92
CA SER A 131 -3.46 -12.73 9.56
C SER A 131 -3.52 -14.24 9.36
N LEU A 132 -3.86 -14.67 8.13
CA LEU A 132 -3.81 -16.07 7.75
C LEU A 132 -2.38 -16.60 7.80
N CYS A 133 -2.21 -17.84 8.23
CA CYS A 133 -0.96 -18.57 8.12
C CYS A 133 -0.59 -18.82 6.65
N VAL A 134 0.68 -19.09 6.38
CA VAL A 134 1.24 -19.25 5.02
C VAL A 134 0.47 -20.27 4.19
N TYR A 135 0.16 -21.43 4.78
CA TYR A 135 -0.49 -22.54 4.06
C TYR A 135 -2.00 -22.64 4.29
N ALA A 136 -2.59 -21.73 5.05
CA ALA A 136 -4.01 -21.75 5.35
C ALA A 136 -4.85 -21.41 4.11
N LYS A 137 -5.98 -22.11 4.00
CA LYS A 137 -7.00 -21.85 2.98
C LYS A 137 -8.36 -21.64 3.64
N ILE A 138 -9.25 -20.97 2.94
CA ILE A 138 -10.64 -20.82 3.34
C ILE A 138 -11.49 -21.69 2.40
N ASN A 139 -12.28 -22.60 2.95
CA ASN A 139 -13.14 -23.47 2.14
C ASN A 139 -14.41 -22.73 1.67
N ASP A 140 -15.21 -23.39 0.85
CA ASP A 140 -16.45 -22.81 0.30
C ASP A 140 -17.47 -22.44 1.38
N LEU A 141 -17.41 -23.08 2.54
CA LEU A 141 -18.28 -22.79 3.68
C LEU A 141 -17.76 -21.66 4.59
N GLY A 142 -16.54 -21.19 4.36
CA GLY A 142 -15.92 -20.12 5.13
C GLY A 142 -15.07 -20.57 6.31
N PHE A 143 -14.82 -21.86 6.48
CA PHE A 143 -13.93 -22.36 7.52
C PHE A 143 -12.48 -22.38 7.05
N ILE A 144 -11.57 -22.07 7.97
CA ILE A 144 -10.15 -22.06 7.66
C ILE A 144 -9.60 -23.49 7.75
N GLU A 145 -8.91 -23.90 6.71
CA GLU A 145 -8.29 -25.21 6.59
C GLU A 145 -6.78 -25.12 6.62
N THR A 146 -6.12 -26.11 7.20
CA THR A 146 -4.66 -26.22 7.21
C THR A 146 -4.24 -27.58 6.63
N PRO A 147 -3.10 -27.64 5.91
CA PRO A 147 -2.65 -28.91 5.31
C PRO A 147 -1.96 -29.83 6.29
N TYR A 148 -2.17 -31.12 6.10
CA TYR A 148 -1.50 -32.19 6.83
C TYR A 148 -1.13 -33.33 5.91
N ARG A 149 -0.10 -34.09 6.28
CA ARG A 149 0.25 -35.34 5.66
C ARG A 149 -0.42 -36.50 6.44
N GLU A 150 -1.00 -37.41 5.72
CA GLU A 150 -1.58 -38.61 6.35
C GLU A 150 -0.49 -39.54 6.82
N VAL A 151 -0.69 -40.16 8.00
CA VAL A 151 0.19 -41.18 8.56
C VAL A 151 -0.65 -42.46 8.80
N LYS A 152 -0.21 -43.55 8.20
CA LYS A 152 -0.83 -44.85 8.35
C LYS A 152 0.20 -45.84 8.88
N ASP A 153 -0.11 -46.50 10.02
CA ASP A 153 0.75 -47.51 10.64
C ASP A 153 2.22 -47.07 10.84
N GLY A 154 2.42 -45.83 11.25
CA GLY A 154 3.74 -45.24 11.46
C GLY A 154 4.47 -44.83 10.20
N ARG A 155 3.83 -44.89 9.04
CA ARG A 155 4.38 -44.48 7.75
C ARG A 155 3.71 -43.20 7.27
N VAL A 156 4.51 -42.15 7.03
CA VAL A 156 4.07 -40.85 6.49
C VAL A 156 3.99 -40.92 4.97
N ASP A 157 2.92 -40.41 4.41
CA ASP A 157 2.80 -40.23 2.97
C ASP A 157 3.62 -38.99 2.54
N LEU A 158 4.73 -39.23 1.87
CA LEU A 158 5.63 -38.15 1.40
C LEU A 158 5.25 -37.56 0.05
N ASN A 159 4.18 -38.07 -0.60
CA ASN A 159 3.72 -37.53 -1.86
C ASN A 159 3.03 -36.17 -1.65
N ASN A 160 3.53 -35.12 -2.28
CA ASN A 160 2.97 -33.77 -2.17
C ASN A 160 1.57 -33.61 -2.78
N ASP A 161 1.15 -34.51 -3.65
CA ASP A 161 -0.18 -34.50 -4.26
C ASP A 161 -1.27 -35.05 -3.32
N ASP A 162 -0.91 -35.77 -2.29
CA ASP A 162 -1.82 -36.44 -1.34
C ASP A 162 -1.99 -35.65 -0.02
N ILE A 163 -1.64 -34.37 -0.03
CA ILE A 163 -1.81 -33.49 1.14
C ILE A 163 -3.30 -33.21 1.37
N VAL A 164 -3.75 -33.41 2.62
CA VAL A 164 -5.14 -33.24 3.02
C VAL A 164 -5.29 -31.91 3.78
N TYR A 165 -6.26 -31.12 3.37
CA TYR A 165 -6.64 -29.89 4.08
C TYR A 165 -7.78 -30.21 5.06
N MET A 166 -7.59 -29.83 6.32
CA MET A 166 -8.56 -30.16 7.39
C MET A 166 -9.05 -28.89 8.09
N THR A 167 -10.36 -28.83 8.33
CA THR A 167 -10.97 -27.82 9.20
C THR A 167 -10.73 -28.18 10.67
N ALA A 168 -10.95 -27.23 11.58
CA ALA A 168 -10.76 -27.46 13.01
C ALA A 168 -11.68 -28.59 13.57
N GLU A 169 -12.88 -28.75 13.03
CA GLU A 169 -13.82 -29.78 13.42
C GLU A 169 -13.31 -31.19 13.08
N VAL A 170 -12.78 -31.37 11.86
CA VAL A 170 -12.24 -32.66 11.40
C VAL A 170 -10.95 -33.02 12.12
N GLU A 171 -10.13 -32.03 12.44
CA GLU A 171 -8.87 -32.20 13.15
C GLU A 171 -9.03 -32.57 14.62
N GLU A 172 -10.17 -32.25 15.24
CA GLU A 172 -10.40 -32.45 16.66
C GLU A 172 -10.25 -33.94 17.07
N GLY A 173 -9.49 -34.16 18.14
CA GLY A 173 -9.23 -35.52 18.67
C GLY A 173 -8.16 -36.30 17.92
N LYS A 174 -7.55 -35.77 16.86
CA LYS A 174 -6.50 -36.47 16.12
C LYS A 174 -5.14 -36.21 16.71
N ILE A 175 -4.26 -37.20 16.63
CA ILE A 175 -2.88 -37.09 17.08
C ILE A 175 -2.02 -36.66 15.88
N ILE A 176 -1.36 -35.52 15.99
CA ILE A 176 -0.63 -34.89 14.91
C ILE A 176 0.84 -34.76 15.29
N ALA A 177 1.73 -35.36 14.50
CA ALA A 177 3.17 -35.27 14.70
C ALA A 177 3.69 -33.90 14.24
N GLN A 178 4.78 -33.43 14.85
CA GLN A 178 5.45 -32.20 14.45
C GLN A 178 6.12 -32.34 13.07
N GLY A 179 6.16 -31.26 12.29
CA GLY A 179 6.75 -31.27 10.96
C GLY A 179 8.25 -31.52 10.92
N ASN A 180 8.97 -31.31 12.02
CA ASN A 180 10.41 -31.55 12.16
C ASN A 180 10.75 -32.94 12.70
N ALA A 181 9.75 -33.82 12.91
CA ALA A 181 10.02 -35.17 13.33
C ALA A 181 10.88 -35.92 12.31
N PRO A 182 11.98 -36.58 12.73
CA PRO A 182 12.84 -37.29 11.79
C PRO A 182 12.12 -38.46 11.10
N VAL A 183 12.17 -38.46 9.79
CA VAL A 183 11.53 -39.47 8.93
C VAL A 183 12.55 -39.97 7.91
N ASP A 184 12.56 -41.26 7.61
CA ASP A 184 13.42 -41.78 6.56
C ASP A 184 12.83 -41.53 5.15
N ASP A 185 13.59 -41.92 4.11
CA ASP A 185 13.17 -41.71 2.71
C ASP A 185 11.90 -42.48 2.33
N GLU A 186 11.57 -43.51 3.07
CA GLU A 186 10.35 -44.29 2.88
C GLU A 186 9.14 -43.77 3.65
N GLY A 187 9.36 -42.83 4.54
CA GLY A 187 8.30 -42.19 5.34
C GLY A 187 8.13 -42.75 6.74
N ASN A 188 8.99 -43.69 7.19
CA ASN A 188 8.90 -44.24 8.55
C ASN A 188 9.58 -43.31 9.56
N PHE A 189 8.98 -43.18 10.76
CA PHE A 189 9.62 -42.45 11.84
C PHE A 189 10.87 -43.17 12.35
N ILE A 190 11.97 -42.40 12.49
CA ILE A 190 13.25 -42.95 12.94
C ILE A 190 13.24 -43.21 14.46
N ASN A 191 12.57 -42.35 15.22
CA ASN A 191 12.48 -42.45 16.68
C ASN A 191 11.34 -43.36 17.13
N ASP A 192 11.55 -44.14 18.20
CA ASP A 192 10.54 -45.01 18.78
C ASP A 192 9.38 -44.23 19.46
N ARG A 193 9.64 -42.96 19.83
CA ARG A 193 8.67 -42.05 20.41
C ARG A 193 8.66 -40.74 19.67
N VAL A 194 7.50 -40.30 19.28
CA VAL A 194 7.27 -39.09 18.49
C VAL A 194 6.55 -38.06 19.36
N LYS A 195 7.07 -36.81 19.32
CA LYS A 195 6.36 -35.68 19.90
C LYS A 195 5.15 -35.35 19.01
N ALA A 196 4.00 -35.30 19.62
CA ALA A 196 2.75 -35.06 18.93
C ALA A 196 1.91 -34.03 19.68
N ARG A 197 0.85 -33.62 19.05
CA ARG A 197 -0.14 -32.75 19.61
C ARG A 197 -1.53 -33.36 19.45
N MET A 198 -2.34 -33.25 20.47
CA MET A 198 -3.74 -33.62 20.42
C MET A 198 -4.55 -32.54 21.14
N ASP A 199 -5.33 -31.78 20.37
CA ASP A 199 -6.05 -30.60 20.85
C ASP A 199 -5.13 -29.63 21.61
N ALA A 200 -5.34 -29.39 22.88
CA ALA A 200 -4.53 -28.54 23.73
C ALA A 200 -3.33 -29.22 24.39
N ASP A 201 -3.23 -30.56 24.30
CA ASP A 201 -2.20 -31.38 24.94
C ASP A 201 -1.05 -31.73 23.98
N PHE A 202 0.11 -31.96 24.53
CA PHE A 202 1.33 -32.32 23.78
C PHE A 202 1.88 -33.67 24.23
N PRO A 203 1.20 -34.79 23.91
CA PRO A 203 1.65 -36.11 24.31
C PRO A 203 2.84 -36.60 23.51
N ILE A 204 3.66 -37.44 24.13
CA ILE A 204 4.70 -38.22 23.43
C ILE A 204 4.11 -39.62 23.19
N VAL A 205 4.00 -39.96 21.91
CA VAL A 205 3.30 -41.22 21.51
C VAL A 205 4.18 -42.13 20.68
N ALA A 206 3.82 -43.40 20.59
CA ALA A 206 4.44 -44.32 19.65
C ALA A 206 4.07 -43.99 18.21
N PRO A 207 4.91 -44.29 17.21
CA PRO A 207 4.64 -43.97 15.80
C PRO A 207 3.32 -44.51 15.27
N ASP A 208 2.85 -45.63 15.77
CA ASP A 208 1.60 -46.32 15.35
C ASP A 208 0.34 -45.52 15.73
N GLN A 209 0.44 -44.67 16.74
CA GLN A 209 -0.66 -43.83 17.22
C GLN A 209 -0.81 -42.50 16.47
N VAL A 210 0.18 -42.12 15.68
CA VAL A 210 0.15 -40.88 14.93
C VAL A 210 -0.78 -41.01 13.73
N GLU A 211 -1.72 -40.08 13.59
CA GLU A 211 -2.71 -40.10 12.51
C GLU A 211 -2.33 -39.09 11.38
N LEU A 212 -1.75 -37.98 11.76
CA LEU A 212 -1.37 -36.89 10.85
C LEU A 212 0.02 -36.34 11.17
N MET A 213 0.62 -35.70 10.22
CA MET A 213 1.88 -34.95 10.39
C MET A 213 1.80 -33.59 9.75
N ASP A 214 2.37 -32.58 10.37
CA ASP A 214 2.49 -31.24 9.81
C ASP A 214 3.31 -31.27 8.52
N VAL A 215 2.93 -30.44 7.55
CA VAL A 215 3.65 -30.32 6.28
C VAL A 215 4.98 -29.61 6.47
N SER A 216 5.02 -28.59 7.30
CA SER A 216 6.20 -27.77 7.57
C SER A 216 6.15 -27.19 8.99
N PRO A 217 7.29 -27.06 9.67
CA PRO A 217 7.35 -26.34 10.95
C PRO A 217 6.93 -24.86 10.85
N ALA A 218 7.10 -24.24 9.67
CA ALA A 218 6.71 -22.84 9.40
C ALA A 218 5.19 -22.64 9.24
N GLN A 219 4.42 -23.70 9.33
CA GLN A 219 2.97 -23.69 9.10
C GLN A 219 2.20 -22.77 10.04
N ILE A 220 2.72 -22.50 11.22
CA ILE A 220 2.05 -21.69 12.26
C ILE A 220 2.17 -20.18 12.03
N ALA A 221 3.06 -19.73 11.19
CA ALA A 221 3.37 -18.31 11.01
C ALA A 221 2.69 -17.72 9.77
N SER A 222 2.40 -16.44 9.83
CA SER A 222 1.98 -15.65 8.66
C SER A 222 3.16 -15.35 7.74
N ILE A 223 2.89 -14.72 6.60
CA ILE A 223 3.92 -14.33 5.63
C ILE A 223 4.92 -13.35 6.25
N ALA A 224 4.45 -12.31 6.94
CA ALA A 224 5.33 -11.34 7.57
C ALA A 224 6.19 -11.97 8.67
N ALA A 225 5.61 -12.80 9.51
CA ALA A 225 6.37 -13.52 10.54
C ALA A 225 7.36 -14.52 9.95
N SER A 226 7.03 -15.13 8.81
CA SER A 226 7.93 -16.06 8.10
C SER A 226 9.16 -15.40 7.46
N LEU A 227 9.18 -14.08 7.35
CA LEU A 227 10.34 -13.32 6.84
C LEU A 227 11.41 -13.03 7.90
N ILE A 228 11.13 -13.31 9.16
CA ILE A 228 12.07 -13.05 10.25
C ILE A 228 13.03 -14.25 10.37
N PRO A 229 14.32 -14.09 10.08
CA PRO A 229 15.29 -15.18 10.27
C PRO A 229 15.52 -15.43 11.76
N PHE A 230 15.77 -16.65 12.15
CA PHE A 230 15.94 -17.05 13.55
C PHE A 230 14.78 -16.65 14.46
N LEU A 231 13.55 -16.74 13.94
CA LEU A 231 12.33 -16.41 14.69
C LEU A 231 12.21 -17.23 15.98
N GLU A 232 12.68 -18.48 15.95
CA GLU A 232 12.67 -19.40 17.09
C GLU A 232 13.50 -18.91 18.28
N HIS A 233 14.44 -18.01 18.06
CA HIS A 233 15.30 -17.43 19.09
C HIS A 233 14.78 -16.09 19.62
N ASP A 234 13.69 -15.58 19.08
CA ASP A 234 13.09 -14.31 19.47
C ASP A 234 11.88 -14.51 20.36
N ASP A 235 11.70 -13.64 21.33
CA ASP A 235 10.48 -13.57 22.11
C ASP A 235 9.29 -13.17 21.25
N ALA A 236 8.12 -13.75 21.52
CA ALA A 236 6.91 -13.51 20.72
C ALA A 236 6.50 -12.03 20.67
N ASN A 237 6.67 -11.30 21.75
CA ASN A 237 6.39 -9.86 21.81
C ASN A 237 7.26 -9.07 20.83
N ARG A 238 8.52 -9.43 20.71
CA ARG A 238 9.46 -8.77 19.79
C ARG A 238 9.26 -9.20 18.35
N ALA A 239 8.89 -10.45 18.12
CA ALA A 239 8.50 -10.95 16.79
C ALA A 239 7.25 -10.21 16.27
N LEU A 240 6.27 -9.96 17.13
CA LEU A 240 5.09 -9.14 16.83
C LEU A 240 5.50 -7.72 16.37
N MET A 241 6.38 -7.07 17.13
CA MET A 241 6.89 -5.75 16.75
C MET A 241 7.66 -5.78 15.44
N GLY A 242 8.50 -6.78 15.24
CA GLY A 242 9.29 -6.97 14.02
C GLY A 242 8.43 -7.16 12.78
N SER A 243 7.41 -8.01 12.86
CA SER A 243 6.48 -8.24 11.75
C SER A 243 5.69 -6.98 11.40
N ASN A 244 5.23 -6.23 12.41
CA ASN A 244 4.53 -4.96 12.19
C ASN A 244 5.44 -3.88 11.57
N MET A 245 6.70 -3.79 12.00
CA MET A 245 7.64 -2.79 11.48
C MET A 245 8.11 -3.10 10.06
N MET A 246 8.23 -4.36 9.66
CA MET A 246 8.55 -4.71 8.27
C MET A 246 7.50 -4.17 7.28
N ARG A 247 6.25 -4.12 7.67
CA ARG A 247 5.18 -3.52 6.85
C ARG A 247 5.29 -2.00 6.68
N GLN A 248 6.01 -1.33 7.57
CA GLN A 248 6.23 0.12 7.55
C GLN A 248 7.51 0.53 6.85
N ALA A 249 8.30 -0.43 6.37
CA ALA A 249 9.56 -0.17 5.69
C ALA A 249 9.36 0.59 4.38
N VAL A 250 10.06 1.69 4.20
CA VAL A 250 9.98 2.54 3.02
C VAL A 250 10.81 1.94 1.89
N PRO A 251 10.30 1.90 0.64
CA PRO A 251 11.12 1.51 -0.51
C PRO A 251 12.30 2.45 -0.69
N LEU A 252 13.50 1.89 -0.73
CA LEU A 252 14.73 2.65 -0.92
C LEU A 252 15.03 2.82 -2.42
N MET A 253 15.79 3.84 -2.77
CA MET A 253 16.24 4.06 -4.15
C MET A 253 17.02 2.85 -4.69
N ARG A 254 17.90 2.31 -3.87
CA ARG A 254 18.67 1.09 -4.15
C ARG A 254 18.51 0.14 -2.97
N SER A 255 17.52 -0.69 -3.03
CA SER A 255 17.34 -1.74 -2.04
C SER A 255 18.28 -2.90 -2.30
N GLU A 256 18.58 -3.64 -1.26
CA GLU A 256 19.44 -4.82 -1.29
C GLU A 256 18.72 -5.98 -0.63
N SER A 257 18.72 -7.15 -1.24
CA SER A 257 18.14 -8.33 -0.60
C SER A 257 18.97 -8.75 0.61
N PRO A 258 18.34 -9.31 1.66
CA PRO A 258 19.08 -9.68 2.87
C PRO A 258 20.08 -10.81 2.60
N ILE A 259 21.25 -10.72 3.20
CA ILE A 259 22.25 -11.81 3.16
C ILE A 259 21.70 -13.03 3.90
N VAL A 260 21.08 -12.81 5.06
CA VAL A 260 20.41 -13.84 5.84
C VAL A 260 18.91 -13.69 5.66
N GLY A 261 18.30 -14.57 4.87
CA GLY A 261 16.86 -14.60 4.62
C GLY A 261 16.24 -15.92 5.03
N THR A 262 14.95 -16.08 4.78
CA THR A 262 14.19 -17.28 5.11
C THR A 262 13.82 -18.16 3.90
N GLY A 263 14.14 -17.70 2.69
CA GLY A 263 13.84 -18.40 1.44
C GLY A 263 12.46 -18.15 0.86
N ILE A 264 11.61 -17.40 1.55
CA ILE A 264 10.24 -17.06 1.11
C ILE A 264 10.18 -15.78 0.26
N GLU A 265 11.22 -14.97 0.25
CA GLU A 265 11.26 -13.66 -0.38
C GLU A 265 10.94 -13.71 -1.88
N GLY A 266 11.51 -14.67 -2.60
CA GLY A 266 11.27 -14.84 -4.04
C GLY A 266 9.82 -15.21 -4.35
N GLN A 267 9.25 -16.12 -3.60
CA GLN A 267 7.86 -16.53 -3.76
C GLN A 267 6.89 -15.39 -3.42
N LEU A 268 7.20 -14.61 -2.39
CA LEU A 268 6.40 -13.47 -1.98
C LEU A 268 6.31 -12.43 -3.11
N ILE A 269 7.41 -12.11 -3.76
CA ILE A 269 7.41 -11.15 -4.87
C ILE A 269 6.64 -11.68 -6.08
N ARG A 270 6.75 -12.96 -6.41
CA ARG A 270 5.96 -13.56 -7.49
C ARG A 270 4.46 -13.48 -7.19
N ASP A 271 4.06 -13.79 -5.98
CA ASP A 271 2.66 -13.78 -5.56
C ASP A 271 2.10 -12.36 -5.39
N SER A 272 2.94 -11.37 -5.10
CA SER A 272 2.53 -9.98 -4.93
C SER A 272 2.07 -9.32 -6.23
N ARG A 273 2.53 -9.80 -7.38
CA ARG A 273 2.24 -9.23 -8.70
C ARG A 273 2.64 -7.75 -8.86
N THR A 274 3.59 -7.29 -8.05
CA THR A 274 4.10 -5.91 -8.11
C THR A 274 5.14 -5.72 -9.21
N GLN A 275 5.79 -6.78 -9.61
CA GLN A 275 6.78 -6.79 -10.69
C GLN A 275 6.20 -7.32 -11.99
N ILE A 276 6.74 -6.88 -13.12
CA ILE A 276 6.37 -7.39 -14.43
C ILE A 276 7.02 -8.75 -14.64
N MET A 277 6.20 -9.74 -14.95
CA MET A 277 6.65 -11.10 -15.24
C MET A 277 6.31 -11.48 -16.67
N ALA A 278 7.12 -12.36 -17.26
CA ALA A 278 6.83 -12.94 -18.56
C ALA A 278 5.59 -13.85 -18.48
N GLU A 279 4.67 -13.68 -19.43
CA GLU A 279 3.41 -14.45 -19.48
C GLU A 279 3.58 -15.80 -20.18
N GLY A 280 4.68 -16.02 -20.87
CA GLY A 280 4.99 -17.24 -21.58
C GLY A 280 6.44 -17.29 -22.05
N ALA A 281 6.80 -18.34 -22.77
CA ALA A 281 8.12 -18.44 -23.40
C ALA A 281 8.23 -17.43 -24.55
N GLY A 282 9.35 -16.75 -24.64
CA GLY A 282 9.58 -15.76 -25.70
C GLY A 282 10.98 -15.18 -25.67
N VAL A 283 11.21 -14.20 -26.53
CA VAL A 283 12.47 -13.48 -26.67
C VAL A 283 12.22 -11.98 -26.51
N ILE A 284 13.08 -11.32 -25.77
CA ILE A 284 13.01 -9.87 -25.57
C ILE A 284 13.56 -9.16 -26.82
N GLU A 285 12.71 -8.41 -27.50
CA GLU A 285 13.08 -7.64 -28.70
C GLU A 285 13.69 -6.28 -28.38
N PHE A 286 13.17 -5.63 -27.36
CA PHE A 286 13.56 -4.26 -27.04
C PHE A 286 13.45 -4.01 -25.55
N VAL A 287 14.43 -3.33 -24.98
CA VAL A 287 14.44 -2.90 -23.58
C VAL A 287 15.01 -1.49 -23.50
N ASP A 288 14.27 -0.61 -22.86
CA ASP A 288 14.80 0.67 -22.39
C ASP A 288 14.34 0.93 -20.94
N ALA A 289 14.61 2.10 -20.41
CA ALA A 289 14.26 2.43 -19.03
C ALA A 289 12.74 2.46 -18.76
N THR A 290 11.91 2.55 -19.79
CA THR A 290 10.46 2.75 -19.67
C THR A 290 9.63 1.66 -20.32
N VAL A 291 10.20 0.89 -21.23
CA VAL A 291 9.46 -0.08 -22.06
C VAL A 291 10.24 -1.38 -22.23
N ILE A 292 9.53 -2.49 -22.12
CA ILE A 292 10.02 -3.83 -22.48
C ILE A 292 9.08 -4.41 -23.54
N ARG A 293 9.62 -4.87 -24.65
CA ARG A 293 8.89 -5.59 -25.70
C ARG A 293 9.34 -7.03 -25.74
N ILE A 294 8.39 -7.95 -25.68
CA ILE A 294 8.63 -9.39 -25.72
C ILE A 294 7.87 -9.96 -26.91
N ARG A 295 8.57 -10.72 -27.74
CA ARG A 295 7.95 -11.57 -28.77
C ARG A 295 7.75 -12.94 -28.15
N TYR A 296 6.49 -13.29 -27.88
CA TYR A 296 6.12 -14.59 -27.35
C TYR A 296 6.10 -15.66 -28.45
N ASP A 297 6.51 -16.86 -28.10
CA ASP A 297 6.46 -18.01 -29.01
C ASP A 297 5.00 -18.44 -29.20
N ARG A 298 4.62 -18.61 -30.43
CA ARG A 298 3.30 -19.13 -30.82
C ARG A 298 3.46 -20.25 -31.81
N THR A 299 2.56 -21.24 -31.76
CA THR A 299 2.42 -22.22 -32.81
C THR A 299 1.80 -21.57 -34.05
N GLU A 300 1.95 -22.20 -35.23
CA GLU A 300 1.34 -21.67 -36.46
C GLU A 300 -0.18 -21.53 -36.33
N GLU A 301 -0.81 -22.45 -35.60
CA GLU A 301 -2.27 -22.40 -35.37
C GLU A 301 -2.64 -21.25 -34.43
N GLU A 302 -1.89 -21.02 -33.36
CA GLU A 302 -2.11 -19.91 -32.47
C GLU A 302 -1.92 -18.56 -33.17
N GLU A 303 -0.91 -18.43 -34.01
CA GLU A 303 -0.69 -17.22 -34.80
C GLU A 303 -1.82 -16.99 -35.80
N PHE A 304 -2.32 -18.07 -36.42
CA PHE A 304 -3.44 -17.96 -37.35
C PHE A 304 -4.73 -17.48 -36.71
N VAL A 305 -5.06 -17.97 -35.48
CA VAL A 305 -6.29 -17.58 -34.78
C VAL A 305 -6.17 -16.22 -34.06
N ALA A 306 -4.98 -15.68 -33.93
CA ALA A 306 -4.75 -14.41 -33.26
C ALA A 306 -5.03 -13.22 -34.18
N PHE A 307 -5.62 -12.16 -33.62
CA PHE A 307 -5.85 -10.87 -34.31
C PHE A 307 -4.82 -9.81 -33.95
N GLU A 308 -3.88 -10.15 -33.10
CA GLU A 308 -2.81 -9.30 -32.62
C GLU A 308 -1.44 -9.90 -32.94
N ASP A 309 -0.43 -9.05 -33.04
CA ASP A 309 0.96 -9.52 -33.12
C ASP A 309 1.33 -10.24 -31.81
N SER A 310 2.25 -11.21 -31.90
CA SER A 310 2.81 -11.91 -30.74
C SER A 310 3.67 -11.03 -29.84
N VAL A 311 4.01 -9.83 -30.29
CA VAL A 311 4.78 -8.85 -29.52
C VAL A 311 3.88 -8.14 -28.52
N LYS A 312 4.25 -8.23 -27.24
CA LYS A 312 3.59 -7.49 -26.16
C LYS A 312 4.53 -6.44 -25.62
N GLU A 313 4.01 -5.25 -25.42
CA GLU A 313 4.73 -4.10 -24.88
C GLU A 313 4.32 -3.87 -23.43
N TYR A 314 5.30 -3.77 -22.54
CA TYR A 314 5.11 -3.47 -21.14
C TYR A 314 5.68 -2.10 -20.82
N HIS A 315 4.83 -1.20 -20.33
CA HIS A 315 5.26 0.12 -19.85
C HIS A 315 5.59 0.04 -18.37
N LEU A 316 6.80 0.45 -18.02
CA LEU A 316 7.27 0.43 -16.64
C LEU A 316 6.77 1.66 -15.88
N PRO A 317 6.13 1.49 -14.71
CA PRO A 317 5.83 2.62 -13.84
C PRO A 317 7.10 3.32 -13.39
N LYS A 318 7.14 4.66 -13.49
CA LYS A 318 8.25 5.50 -13.06
C LYS A 318 7.77 6.51 -12.03
N PHE A 319 8.30 6.45 -10.81
CA PHE A 319 7.97 7.37 -9.70
C PHE A 319 6.46 7.56 -9.49
N ARG A 320 5.70 6.48 -9.65
CA ARG A 320 4.26 6.51 -9.41
C ARG A 320 3.99 6.55 -7.90
N LYS A 321 3.18 7.49 -7.47
CA LYS A 321 2.77 7.62 -6.08
C LYS A 321 1.95 6.43 -5.61
N THR A 322 2.26 5.91 -4.43
CA THR A 322 1.43 4.93 -3.72
C THR A 322 0.48 5.63 -2.74
N ASN A 323 -0.42 4.87 -2.14
CA ASN A 323 -1.38 5.40 -1.17
C ASN A 323 -0.72 6.07 0.05
N GLN A 324 0.46 5.62 0.44
CA GLN A 324 1.23 6.16 1.57
C GLN A 324 2.35 7.13 1.14
N SER A 325 2.22 7.72 -0.03
CA SER A 325 3.19 8.67 -0.59
C SER A 325 4.59 8.12 -0.84
N THR A 326 4.75 6.81 -0.86
CA THR A 326 5.95 6.15 -1.35
C THR A 326 5.93 6.06 -2.88
N THR A 327 6.99 5.61 -3.51
CA THR A 327 7.08 5.54 -4.97
C THR A 327 7.26 4.12 -5.49
N ILE A 328 6.60 3.83 -6.59
CA ILE A 328 6.85 2.64 -7.41
C ILE A 328 7.68 3.10 -8.60
N ASP A 329 8.93 2.65 -8.65
CA ASP A 329 9.88 2.92 -9.73
C ASP A 329 10.50 1.61 -10.18
N LEU A 330 10.01 1.06 -11.28
CA LEU A 330 10.47 -0.22 -11.80
C LEU A 330 11.59 -0.01 -12.84
N ARG A 331 12.64 -0.81 -12.71
CA ARG A 331 13.80 -0.82 -13.62
C ARG A 331 13.91 -2.19 -14.28
N PRO A 332 14.21 -2.27 -15.58
CA PRO A 332 14.38 -3.56 -16.24
C PRO A 332 15.68 -4.24 -15.78
N ILE A 333 15.63 -5.55 -15.57
CA ILE A 333 16.80 -6.39 -15.28
C ILE A 333 17.14 -7.34 -16.43
N CYS A 334 16.30 -7.36 -17.46
CA CYS A 334 16.47 -8.18 -18.64
C CYS A 334 17.24 -7.44 -19.74
N ASN A 335 17.86 -8.20 -20.65
CA ASN A 335 18.61 -7.68 -21.77
C ASN A 335 17.94 -8.02 -23.10
N LYS A 336 18.18 -7.19 -24.10
CA LYS A 336 17.73 -7.45 -25.48
C LYS A 336 18.28 -8.79 -25.99
N GLY A 337 17.39 -9.59 -26.59
CA GLY A 337 17.73 -10.93 -27.11
C GLY A 337 17.74 -12.03 -26.05
N GLN A 338 17.49 -11.73 -24.80
CA GLN A 338 17.37 -12.73 -23.74
C GLN A 338 16.12 -13.58 -23.93
N ARG A 339 16.26 -14.90 -23.77
CA ARG A 339 15.13 -15.80 -23.78
C ARG A 339 14.49 -15.88 -22.39
N VAL A 340 13.18 -15.74 -22.34
CA VAL A 340 12.40 -15.77 -21.10
C VAL A 340 11.43 -16.94 -21.09
N GLN A 341 11.11 -17.42 -19.89
CA GLN A 341 10.10 -18.45 -19.64
C GLN A 341 8.93 -17.83 -18.87
N ARG A 342 7.82 -18.52 -18.81
CA ARG A 342 6.67 -18.08 -18.04
C ARG A 342 7.03 -17.92 -16.56
N GLY A 343 6.70 -16.78 -16.00
CA GLY A 343 6.93 -16.46 -14.60
C GLY A 343 8.29 -15.84 -14.29
N ASP A 344 9.16 -15.63 -15.30
CA ASP A 344 10.42 -14.91 -15.12
C ASP A 344 10.14 -13.45 -14.78
N ILE A 345 10.80 -12.95 -13.74
CA ILE A 345 10.68 -11.55 -13.32
C ILE A 345 11.58 -10.70 -14.19
N LEU A 346 11.02 -9.66 -14.77
CA LEU A 346 11.70 -8.80 -15.76
C LEU A 346 12.17 -7.48 -15.18
N THR A 347 11.68 -7.10 -14.02
CA THR A 347 11.92 -5.80 -13.42
C THR A 347 12.36 -5.92 -11.97
N GLU A 348 13.00 -4.88 -11.47
CA GLU A 348 13.32 -4.69 -10.05
C GLU A 348 12.94 -3.27 -9.62
N GLY A 349 12.97 -3.00 -8.33
CA GLY A 349 12.53 -1.77 -7.72
C GLY A 349 11.26 -1.96 -6.91
N TYR A 350 10.81 -0.95 -6.20
CA TYR A 350 9.72 -1.06 -5.24
C TYR A 350 9.98 -2.16 -4.21
N SER A 351 11.09 -2.03 -3.48
CA SER A 351 11.57 -2.99 -2.47
C SER A 351 11.82 -4.40 -3.04
N THR A 352 12.33 -4.48 -4.25
CA THR A 352 12.65 -5.75 -4.90
C THR A 352 14.03 -5.68 -5.55
N GLU A 353 14.84 -6.71 -5.34
CA GLU A 353 16.13 -6.90 -6.00
C GLU A 353 16.21 -8.31 -6.59
N LYS A 354 16.46 -8.42 -7.90
CA LYS A 354 16.61 -9.71 -8.60
C LYS A 354 15.49 -10.72 -8.31
N GLY A 355 14.25 -10.23 -8.19
CA GLY A 355 13.10 -11.07 -7.91
C GLY A 355 12.92 -11.49 -6.46
N GLU A 356 13.70 -10.95 -5.53
CA GLU A 356 13.56 -11.17 -4.09
C GLU A 356 13.13 -9.89 -3.38
N LEU A 357 12.37 -10.03 -2.29
CA LEU A 357 11.97 -8.90 -1.47
C LEU A 357 13.19 -8.26 -0.81
N ALA A 358 13.33 -6.96 -0.97
CA ALA A 358 14.42 -6.17 -0.43
C ALA A 358 13.85 -4.93 0.30
N LEU A 359 13.55 -5.08 1.59
CA LEU A 359 12.94 -4.00 2.39
C LEU A 359 13.96 -2.99 2.94
N GLY A 360 15.23 -3.31 2.96
CA GLY A 360 16.28 -2.47 3.55
C GLY A 360 17.66 -2.73 2.98
N ARG A 361 18.65 -2.51 3.81
CA ARG A 361 20.06 -2.66 3.43
C ARG A 361 20.84 -3.44 4.49
N ASN A 362 21.85 -4.21 4.04
CA ASN A 362 22.80 -4.86 4.93
C ASN A 362 23.88 -3.88 5.37
N LEU A 363 23.97 -3.62 6.66
CA LEU A 363 24.93 -2.69 7.26
C LEU A 363 25.89 -3.44 8.18
N LYS A 364 27.16 -3.04 8.17
CA LYS A 364 28.14 -3.54 9.12
C LYS A 364 27.88 -2.93 10.49
N VAL A 365 27.58 -3.76 11.48
CA VAL A 365 27.19 -3.36 12.83
C VAL A 365 28.25 -3.70 13.84
N ALA A 366 28.40 -2.85 14.85
CA ALA A 366 29.12 -3.14 16.08
C ALA A 366 28.15 -2.95 17.27
N PHE A 367 28.04 -3.98 18.10
CA PHE A 367 27.27 -3.90 19.34
C PHE A 367 28.18 -3.45 20.47
N MET A 368 28.24 -2.18 20.72
CA MET A 368 29.02 -1.58 21.78
C MET A 368 28.40 -0.28 22.29
N PRO A 369 28.48 0.03 23.59
CA PRO A 369 28.20 1.38 24.06
C PRO A 369 29.29 2.33 23.57
N TRP A 370 28.90 3.49 23.04
CA TRP A 370 29.89 4.41 22.48
C TRP A 370 29.59 5.86 22.86
N LYS A 371 30.41 6.43 23.74
CA LYS A 371 30.35 7.83 24.15
C LYS A 371 28.96 8.35 24.60
N GLY A 372 28.06 7.46 24.98
CA GLY A 372 26.68 7.80 25.31
C GLY A 372 25.79 8.17 24.15
N TYR A 373 26.28 8.13 22.89
CA TYR A 373 25.52 8.52 21.71
C TYR A 373 24.42 7.51 21.33
N ASN A 374 24.54 6.27 21.78
CA ASN A 374 23.57 5.20 21.53
C ASN A 374 22.79 4.79 22.78
N TYR A 375 22.63 5.70 23.73
CA TYR A 375 21.84 5.48 24.93
C TYR A 375 20.36 5.28 24.63
N GLU A 376 19.71 4.33 25.28
CA GLU A 376 18.27 4.03 25.13
C GLU A 376 17.82 3.86 23.66
N ASP A 377 18.37 2.88 22.97
CA ASP A 377 18.01 2.53 21.58
C ASP A 377 18.37 3.60 20.54
N ALA A 378 19.16 4.58 20.88
CA ALA A 378 19.69 5.50 19.91
C ALA A 378 20.69 4.81 18.99
N ILE A 379 20.71 5.23 17.74
CA ILE A 379 21.54 4.65 16.68
C ILE A 379 22.58 5.67 16.23
N VAL A 380 23.82 5.25 16.14
CA VAL A 380 24.88 6.06 15.54
C VAL A 380 25.18 5.52 14.15
N LEU A 381 25.11 6.39 13.15
CA LEU A 381 25.37 6.04 11.75
C LEU A 381 26.70 6.62 11.27
N ASN A 382 27.33 5.88 10.35
CA ASN A 382 28.43 6.38 9.56
C ASN A 382 27.92 7.36 8.49
N GLU A 383 28.64 8.45 8.27
CA GLU A 383 28.33 9.41 7.20
C GLU A 383 28.31 8.77 5.81
N ARG A 384 29.04 7.67 5.59
CA ARG A 384 29.01 6.89 4.35
C ARG A 384 27.59 6.48 3.95
N VAL A 385 26.77 6.11 4.94
CA VAL A 385 25.37 5.68 4.71
C VAL A 385 24.53 6.81 4.10
N VAL A 386 24.80 8.04 4.50
CA VAL A 386 24.11 9.21 3.95
C VAL A 386 24.71 9.64 2.61
N LYS A 387 26.04 9.66 2.51
CA LYS A 387 26.78 10.11 1.33
C LYS A 387 26.54 9.25 0.09
N GLU A 388 26.52 7.93 0.26
CA GLU A 388 26.36 6.96 -0.82
C GLU A 388 24.89 6.61 -1.11
N ASP A 389 23.92 7.33 -0.55
CA ASP A 389 22.50 7.10 -0.72
C ASP A 389 22.03 5.67 -0.36
N ILE A 390 22.63 5.08 0.66
CA ILE A 390 22.33 3.70 1.08
C ILE A 390 20.89 3.59 1.59
N LEU A 391 20.43 4.56 2.40
CA LEU A 391 19.09 4.60 2.99
C LEU A 391 18.26 5.78 2.46
N THR A 392 18.49 6.21 1.27
CA THR A 392 17.74 7.29 0.64
C THR A 392 16.47 6.76 -0.02
N SER A 393 15.38 7.46 0.20
CA SER A 393 14.07 7.15 -0.39
C SER A 393 13.50 8.34 -1.15
N VAL A 394 12.64 8.06 -2.13
CA VAL A 394 11.91 9.08 -2.88
C VAL A 394 10.44 9.02 -2.48
N HIS A 395 9.87 10.16 -2.14
CA HIS A 395 8.47 10.30 -1.77
C HIS A 395 7.79 11.28 -2.72
N VAL A 396 6.56 10.97 -3.09
CA VAL A 396 5.73 11.84 -3.93
C VAL A 396 4.48 12.22 -3.16
N ASP A 397 4.28 13.52 -2.99
CA ASP A 397 3.07 14.08 -2.42
C ASP A 397 2.20 14.68 -3.52
N ASP A 398 0.90 14.56 -3.38
CA ASP A 398 -0.07 15.21 -4.25
C ASP A 398 -0.76 16.36 -3.53
N PHE A 399 -0.96 17.45 -4.25
CA PHE A 399 -1.65 18.64 -3.77
C PHE A 399 -2.80 18.94 -4.72
N THR A 400 -3.98 19.14 -4.17
CA THR A 400 -5.19 19.39 -4.95
C THR A 400 -5.83 20.69 -4.56
N LEU A 401 -6.37 21.40 -5.55
CA LEU A 401 -7.14 22.61 -5.35
C LEU A 401 -8.39 22.56 -6.23
N GLU A 402 -9.52 22.82 -5.62
CA GLU A 402 -10.81 22.81 -6.27
C GLU A 402 -11.25 24.22 -6.64
N VAL A 403 -11.83 24.36 -7.83
CA VAL A 403 -12.48 25.59 -8.28
C VAL A 403 -13.98 25.40 -8.21
N ARG A 404 -14.64 26.18 -7.38
CA ARG A 404 -16.08 26.10 -7.13
C ARG A 404 -16.81 27.34 -7.67
N GLU A 405 -18.07 27.18 -8.00
CA GLU A 405 -18.96 28.27 -8.26
C GLU A 405 -19.53 28.78 -6.92
N THR A 406 -19.22 30.02 -6.58
CA THR A 406 -19.74 30.66 -5.37
C THR A 406 -20.97 31.52 -5.67
N LYS A 407 -21.76 31.86 -4.66
CA LYS A 407 -22.93 32.78 -4.78
C LYS A 407 -22.51 34.18 -5.31
N ARG A 408 -21.25 34.55 -5.18
CA ARG A 408 -20.71 35.85 -5.56
C ARG A 408 -20.00 35.86 -6.92
N GLY A 409 -19.90 34.69 -7.55
CA GLY A 409 -19.23 34.50 -8.81
C GLY A 409 -18.42 33.23 -8.84
N MET A 410 -17.72 33.01 -9.94
CA MET A 410 -16.91 31.83 -10.16
C MET A 410 -15.48 32.09 -9.72
N GLU A 411 -14.90 31.15 -9.00
CA GLU A 411 -13.47 31.17 -8.71
C GLU A 411 -12.69 30.94 -10.01
N GLU A 412 -11.50 31.49 -10.12
CA GLU A 412 -10.67 31.39 -11.33
C GLU A 412 -9.25 30.96 -10.98
N LEU A 413 -8.71 30.06 -11.79
CA LEU A 413 -7.28 29.71 -11.76
C LEU A 413 -6.51 30.72 -12.64
N THR A 414 -5.56 31.43 -12.04
CA THR A 414 -4.76 32.43 -12.73
C THR A 414 -3.40 32.59 -12.08
N SER A 415 -2.42 33.04 -12.88
CA SER A 415 -1.13 33.48 -12.38
C SER A 415 -1.11 34.94 -11.89
N ASP A 416 -2.14 35.73 -12.26
CA ASP A 416 -2.30 37.09 -11.83
C ASP A 416 -3.02 37.16 -10.47
N ILE A 417 -2.24 37.15 -9.41
CA ILE A 417 -2.73 37.09 -8.02
C ILE A 417 -2.47 38.44 -7.36
N PRO A 418 -3.46 39.07 -6.70
CA PRO A 418 -3.25 40.34 -6.01
C PRO A 418 -2.36 40.17 -4.76
N ASN A 419 -1.55 41.20 -4.52
CA ASN A 419 -0.65 41.33 -3.35
C ASN A 419 0.41 40.24 -3.22
N VAL A 420 0.87 39.69 -4.33
CA VAL A 420 1.93 38.70 -4.39
C VAL A 420 3.08 39.21 -5.22
N SER A 421 4.33 38.95 -4.78
CA SER A 421 5.54 39.33 -5.52
C SER A 421 5.64 38.53 -6.83
N GLU A 422 6.28 39.07 -7.83
CA GLU A 422 6.52 38.36 -9.10
C GLU A 422 7.37 37.10 -8.92
N ASP A 423 8.28 37.09 -7.96
CA ASP A 423 9.10 35.92 -7.66
C ASP A 423 8.30 34.72 -7.19
N ALA A 424 7.19 34.91 -6.48
CA ALA A 424 6.33 33.84 -6.02
C ALA A 424 5.51 33.21 -7.17
N THR A 425 5.31 33.92 -8.27
CA THR A 425 4.49 33.44 -9.40
C THR A 425 5.30 33.09 -10.64
N LYS A 426 6.64 33.20 -10.58
CA LYS A 426 7.53 33.00 -11.74
C LYS A 426 7.42 31.65 -12.42
N ASP A 427 7.10 30.60 -11.67
CA ASP A 427 6.99 29.23 -12.17
C ASP A 427 5.56 28.83 -12.55
N LEU A 428 4.58 29.71 -12.39
CA LEU A 428 3.21 29.46 -12.77
C LEU A 428 3.01 29.63 -14.29
N ASP A 429 2.22 28.74 -14.89
CA ASP A 429 1.79 28.86 -16.27
C ASP A 429 0.59 29.81 -16.43
N GLU A 430 0.08 29.95 -17.64
CA GLU A 430 -1.08 30.80 -17.93
C GLU A 430 -2.35 30.37 -17.17
N ARG A 431 -2.44 29.08 -16.82
CA ARG A 431 -3.56 28.50 -16.05
C ARG A 431 -3.38 28.62 -14.55
N GLY A 432 -2.27 29.20 -14.10
CA GLY A 432 -1.96 29.35 -12.68
C GLY A 432 -1.43 28.08 -12.01
N ILE A 433 -1.08 27.03 -12.76
CA ILE A 433 -0.49 25.80 -12.25
C ILE A 433 1.01 25.86 -12.43
N VAL A 434 1.78 25.44 -11.43
CA VAL A 434 3.23 25.41 -11.48
C VAL A 434 3.72 24.47 -12.60
N ARG A 435 4.77 24.85 -13.32
CA ARG A 435 5.34 24.04 -14.40
C ARG A 435 6.01 22.77 -13.87
N VAL A 436 6.03 21.73 -14.68
CA VAL A 436 6.78 20.49 -14.39
C VAL A 436 8.29 20.79 -14.39
N GLY A 437 9.01 20.29 -13.40
CA GLY A 437 10.44 20.53 -13.20
C GLY A 437 10.77 21.75 -12.34
N ALA A 438 9.79 22.50 -11.87
CA ALA A 438 10.00 23.61 -10.95
C ALA A 438 10.42 23.12 -9.56
N HIS A 439 11.40 23.80 -8.97
CA HIS A 439 11.79 23.57 -7.58
C HIS A 439 10.87 24.35 -6.65
N ILE A 440 10.20 23.65 -5.76
CA ILE A 440 9.30 24.22 -4.76
C ILE A 440 10.04 24.41 -3.45
N ILE A 441 9.94 25.61 -2.90
CA ILE A 441 10.41 25.94 -1.55
C ILE A 441 9.22 26.40 -0.68
N PRO A 442 9.33 26.39 0.66
CA PRO A 442 8.25 26.87 1.51
C PRO A 442 7.82 28.30 1.16
N GLY A 443 6.51 28.52 1.04
CA GLY A 443 5.92 29.80 0.71
C GLY A 443 5.65 30.04 -0.78
N ASP A 444 6.16 29.18 -1.68
CA ASP A 444 5.87 29.26 -3.11
C ASP A 444 4.40 28.93 -3.40
N ILE A 445 3.83 29.59 -4.41
CA ILE A 445 2.50 29.28 -4.89
C ILE A 445 2.58 28.12 -5.88
N MET A 446 1.90 27.02 -5.58
CA MET A 446 1.81 25.87 -6.48
C MET A 446 0.64 25.98 -7.44
N ILE A 447 -0.51 26.42 -6.97
CA ILE A 447 -1.71 26.62 -7.79
C ILE A 447 -2.28 27.99 -7.45
N GLY A 448 -2.29 28.90 -8.41
CA GLY A 448 -2.85 30.24 -8.25
C GLY A 448 -4.37 30.24 -8.43
N LYS A 449 -5.10 30.69 -7.44
CA LYS A 449 -6.55 30.83 -7.47
C LYS A 449 -6.98 32.14 -6.86
N ILE A 450 -7.97 32.78 -7.44
CA ILE A 450 -8.61 33.96 -6.92
C ILE A 450 -10.09 33.71 -6.68
N THR A 451 -10.61 34.24 -5.57
CA THR A 451 -12.00 34.11 -5.15
C THR A 451 -12.67 35.50 -5.13
N PRO A 452 -13.88 35.69 -5.66
CA PRO A 452 -14.57 36.95 -5.57
C PRO A 452 -14.82 37.37 -4.12
N LYS A 453 -14.52 38.63 -3.79
CA LYS A 453 -14.89 39.24 -2.52
C LYS A 453 -16.35 39.66 -2.51
N GLY A 454 -16.96 39.61 -1.31
CA GLY A 454 -18.29 40.14 -1.13
C GLY A 454 -18.34 41.66 -1.30
N GLU A 455 -19.53 42.12 -1.66
CA GLU A 455 -19.86 43.55 -1.65
C GLU A 455 -19.77 44.11 -0.23
N SER A 456 -18.61 44.61 0.15
CA SER A 456 -18.42 45.51 1.28
C SER A 456 -18.04 46.88 0.72
N ASP A 457 -18.49 47.95 1.35
CA ASP A 457 -18.04 49.28 0.97
C ASP A 457 -16.52 49.32 1.05
N PRO A 458 -15.82 49.67 -0.04
CA PRO A 458 -14.36 49.66 -0.06
C PRO A 458 -13.83 50.66 0.94
N THR A 459 -12.87 50.24 1.76
CA THR A 459 -12.11 51.15 2.61
C THR A 459 -11.29 52.14 1.77
N PRO A 460 -10.93 53.31 2.30
CA PRO A 460 -10.08 54.26 1.55
C PRO A 460 -8.78 53.62 1.02
N GLU A 461 -8.22 52.67 1.73
CA GLU A 461 -7.02 51.92 1.34
C GLU A 461 -7.30 50.98 0.15
N GLU A 462 -8.45 50.34 0.11
CA GLU A 462 -8.90 49.51 -1.00
C GLU A 462 -9.18 50.33 -2.26
N LYS A 463 -9.73 51.56 -2.12
CA LYS A 463 -9.90 52.48 -3.23
C LYS A 463 -8.57 52.92 -3.83
N LEU A 464 -7.57 53.15 -2.99
CA LEU A 464 -6.23 53.48 -3.43
C LEU A 464 -5.56 52.32 -4.16
N LEU A 465 -5.70 51.09 -3.65
CA LEU A 465 -5.19 49.87 -4.28
C LEU A 465 -5.87 49.60 -5.63
N ARG A 466 -7.18 49.85 -5.77
CA ARG A 466 -7.88 49.77 -7.05
C ARG A 466 -7.35 50.78 -8.06
N ALA A 467 -7.02 51.99 -7.64
CA ALA A 467 -6.46 52.99 -8.51
C ALA A 467 -5.04 52.69 -8.99
N ILE A 468 -4.23 52.02 -8.15
CA ILE A 468 -2.83 51.68 -8.45
C ILE A 468 -2.70 50.34 -9.20
N PHE A 469 -3.44 49.29 -8.81
CA PHE A 469 -3.30 47.94 -9.33
C PHE A 469 -4.44 47.47 -10.25
N GLY A 470 -5.39 48.36 -10.58
CA GLY A 470 -6.57 48.05 -11.41
C GLY A 470 -7.77 47.46 -10.64
N ASP A 471 -8.91 47.31 -11.34
CA ASP A 471 -10.19 46.90 -10.74
C ASP A 471 -10.16 45.51 -10.09
N LYS A 472 -9.29 44.63 -10.53
CA LYS A 472 -9.20 43.25 -9.96
C LYS A 472 -8.62 43.22 -8.55
N ALA A 473 -7.77 44.13 -8.16
CA ALA A 473 -7.10 44.13 -6.86
C ALA A 473 -8.03 44.34 -5.65
N GLY A 474 -9.20 44.93 -5.86
CA GLY A 474 -10.20 45.18 -4.82
C GLY A 474 -11.35 44.17 -4.78
N ASP A 475 -11.61 43.49 -5.88
CA ASP A 475 -12.78 42.61 -6.06
C ASP A 475 -12.53 41.13 -5.81
N VAL A 476 -11.26 40.72 -5.75
CA VAL A 476 -10.86 39.33 -5.61
C VAL A 476 -9.90 39.13 -4.44
N LYS A 477 -10.04 37.99 -3.80
CA LYS A 477 -9.19 37.52 -2.70
C LYS A 477 -8.27 36.40 -3.19
N ASP A 478 -7.04 36.39 -2.73
CA ASP A 478 -6.11 35.28 -2.94
C ASP A 478 -6.57 34.02 -2.18
N ALA A 479 -6.84 32.97 -2.90
CA ALA A 479 -7.17 31.65 -2.37
C ALA A 479 -6.23 30.56 -2.91
N SER A 480 -5.01 30.96 -3.27
CA SER A 480 -4.00 30.07 -3.86
C SER A 480 -3.51 28.99 -2.89
N LEU A 481 -3.12 27.85 -3.45
CA LEU A 481 -2.44 26.78 -2.71
C LEU A 481 -0.96 27.12 -2.61
N LYS A 482 -0.46 27.31 -1.41
CA LYS A 482 0.94 27.62 -1.10
C LYS A 482 1.65 26.39 -0.53
N ALA A 483 2.95 26.33 -0.75
CA ALA A 483 3.78 25.29 -0.17
C ALA A 483 3.83 25.41 1.36
N SER A 484 3.66 24.29 2.06
CA SER A 484 3.77 24.25 3.52
C SER A 484 5.22 24.48 3.98
N PRO A 485 5.45 24.86 5.26
CA PRO A 485 6.80 25.14 5.76
C PRO A 485 7.80 23.98 5.64
N SER A 486 7.32 22.75 5.55
CA SER A 486 8.18 21.55 5.42
C SER A 486 8.34 21.06 3.99
N LEU A 487 7.67 21.67 3.03
CA LEU A 487 7.67 21.20 1.64
C LEU A 487 8.86 21.75 0.87
N LYS A 488 9.74 20.85 0.46
CA LYS A 488 10.82 21.12 -0.50
C LYS A 488 10.85 19.98 -1.50
N GLY A 489 10.82 20.28 -2.77
CA GLY A 489 10.82 19.22 -3.78
C GLY A 489 10.77 19.75 -5.19
N VAL A 490 10.58 18.84 -6.13
CA VAL A 490 10.50 19.14 -7.57
C VAL A 490 9.15 18.66 -8.08
N VAL A 491 8.48 19.48 -8.86
CA VAL A 491 7.21 19.12 -9.51
C VAL A 491 7.49 18.09 -10.60
N ILE A 492 6.91 16.91 -10.48
CA ILE A 492 7.06 15.83 -11.47
C ILE A 492 5.86 15.67 -12.38
N GLY A 493 4.70 16.18 -11.99
CA GLY A 493 3.49 16.09 -12.78
C GLY A 493 2.42 17.07 -12.33
N THR A 494 1.59 17.48 -13.28
CA THR A 494 0.44 18.31 -13.02
C THR A 494 -0.75 17.77 -13.81
N HIS A 495 -1.95 17.93 -13.26
CA HIS A 495 -3.15 17.53 -13.96
C HIS A 495 -4.29 18.49 -13.67
N LEU A 496 -5.06 18.83 -14.68
CA LEU A 496 -6.22 19.68 -14.58
C LEU A 496 -7.45 18.96 -15.09
N TYR A 497 -8.38 18.67 -14.19
CA TYR A 497 -9.69 18.13 -14.52
C TYR A 497 -10.68 19.27 -14.69
N GLN A 498 -11.44 19.23 -15.76
CA GLN A 498 -12.45 20.24 -16.08
C GLN A 498 -13.77 19.60 -16.43
N LYS A 499 -14.89 20.21 -15.98
CA LYS A 499 -16.20 19.90 -16.55
C LYS A 499 -16.31 20.54 -17.92
N ALA A 500 -16.90 19.80 -18.87
CA ALA A 500 -17.15 20.35 -20.20
C ALA A 500 -18.12 21.51 -20.15
N GLU A 501 -17.76 22.66 -20.74
CA GLU A 501 -18.63 23.82 -20.89
C GLU A 501 -19.71 23.51 -21.93
N LYS A 502 -20.99 23.56 -21.55
CA LYS A 502 -22.13 23.21 -22.42
C LYS A 502 -22.15 23.92 -23.79
N LYS A 503 -21.57 25.12 -23.90
CA LYS A 503 -21.53 25.89 -25.17
C LYS A 503 -20.36 25.52 -26.08
N LYS A 504 -19.18 25.24 -25.53
CA LYS A 504 -18.00 24.84 -26.28
C LYS A 504 -18.09 23.37 -26.69
N THR A 505 -18.69 22.55 -25.88
CA THR A 505 -18.87 21.11 -26.13
C THR A 505 -19.77 20.84 -27.33
N LYS A 506 -20.84 21.63 -27.53
CA LYS A 506 -21.72 21.43 -28.71
C LYS A 506 -21.04 21.72 -30.04
N LYS A 507 -20.12 22.71 -30.12
CA LYS A 507 -19.36 22.98 -31.34
C LYS A 507 -18.19 22.01 -31.57
N ALA A 508 -17.47 21.63 -30.53
CA ALA A 508 -16.36 20.68 -30.62
C ALA A 508 -16.88 19.25 -30.85
N SER A 509 -17.97 18.85 -30.18
CA SER A 509 -18.57 17.52 -30.34
C SER A 509 -19.21 17.34 -31.72
N SER A 510 -19.78 18.39 -32.33
CA SER A 510 -20.36 18.27 -33.66
C SER A 510 -19.37 18.00 -34.80
N ALA A 511 -18.09 18.29 -34.58
CA ALA A 511 -17.03 18.09 -35.57
C ALA A 511 -16.20 16.83 -35.32
N VAL A 512 -16.00 16.45 -34.04
CA VAL A 512 -15.09 15.35 -33.63
C VAL A 512 -15.83 14.01 -33.48
N LEU A 513 -17.05 14.01 -32.97
CA LEU A 513 -17.82 12.78 -32.77
C LEU A 513 -18.09 12.01 -34.06
N PRO A 514 -18.48 12.63 -35.19
CA PRO A 514 -18.67 11.90 -36.46
C PRO A 514 -17.38 11.25 -36.95
N LYS A 515 -16.23 11.90 -36.79
CA LYS A 515 -14.92 11.34 -37.17
C LYS A 515 -14.55 10.12 -36.34
N LEU A 516 -14.82 10.16 -35.04
CA LEU A 516 -14.59 9.03 -34.15
C LEU A 516 -15.51 7.85 -34.49
N ASP A 517 -16.77 8.11 -34.83
CA ASP A 517 -17.69 7.08 -35.23
C ASP A 517 -17.25 6.44 -36.55
N GLU A 518 -16.79 7.23 -37.53
CA GLU A 518 -16.22 6.74 -38.79
C GLU A 518 -14.97 5.87 -38.56
N GLU A 519 -14.03 6.32 -37.79
CA GLU A 519 -12.84 5.53 -37.41
C GLU A 519 -13.20 4.22 -36.71
N TYR A 520 -14.19 4.25 -35.83
CA TYR A 520 -14.69 3.06 -35.15
C TYR A 520 -15.29 2.06 -36.18
N GLU A 521 -16.17 2.53 -37.04
CA GLU A 521 -16.79 1.70 -38.10
C GLU A 521 -15.75 1.12 -39.05
N GLU A 522 -14.76 1.89 -39.50
CA GLU A 522 -13.66 1.42 -40.31
C GLU A 522 -12.84 0.32 -39.61
N ARG A 523 -12.50 0.50 -38.33
CA ARG A 523 -11.77 -0.50 -37.57
C ARG A 523 -12.58 -1.79 -37.40
N GLN A 524 -13.86 -1.68 -37.09
CA GLN A 524 -14.75 -2.83 -36.97
C GLN A 524 -14.91 -3.57 -38.28
N SER A 525 -15.07 -2.85 -39.37
CA SER A 525 -15.18 -3.42 -40.72
C SER A 525 -13.90 -4.14 -41.15
N SER A 526 -12.74 -3.52 -40.93
CA SER A 526 -11.43 -4.11 -41.19
C SER A 526 -11.19 -5.38 -40.41
N LEU A 527 -11.54 -5.37 -39.13
CA LEU A 527 -11.42 -6.53 -38.24
C LEU A 527 -12.32 -7.68 -38.72
N LYS A 528 -13.55 -7.35 -39.10
CA LYS A 528 -14.50 -8.32 -39.65
C LYS A 528 -14.03 -8.91 -40.96
N ASP A 529 -13.43 -8.13 -41.85
CA ASP A 529 -12.84 -8.59 -43.09
C ASP A 529 -11.69 -9.59 -42.86
N VAL A 530 -10.84 -9.33 -41.90
CA VAL A 530 -9.78 -10.26 -41.48
C VAL A 530 -10.38 -11.55 -40.92
N LEU A 531 -11.44 -11.48 -40.13
CA LEU A 531 -12.16 -12.65 -39.61
C LEU A 531 -12.73 -13.48 -40.75
N VAL A 532 -13.40 -12.84 -41.70
CA VAL A 532 -13.96 -13.53 -42.88
C VAL A 532 -12.89 -14.25 -43.69
N LYS A 533 -11.75 -13.61 -43.94
CA LYS A 533 -10.61 -14.25 -44.62
C LYS A 533 -10.10 -15.48 -43.85
N LYS A 534 -9.95 -15.38 -42.57
CA LYS A 534 -9.50 -16.51 -41.72
C LYS A 534 -10.52 -17.65 -41.73
N LEU A 535 -11.80 -17.34 -41.59
CA LEU A 535 -12.88 -18.35 -41.65
C LEU A 535 -12.96 -19.02 -43.02
N MET A 536 -12.81 -18.27 -44.10
CA MET A 536 -12.78 -18.84 -45.45
C MET A 536 -11.62 -19.82 -45.64
N THR A 537 -10.45 -19.49 -45.09
CA THR A 537 -9.28 -20.39 -45.15
C THR A 537 -9.53 -21.66 -44.33
N LEU A 538 -10.13 -21.55 -43.14
CA LEU A 538 -10.45 -22.71 -42.30
C LEU A 538 -11.55 -23.59 -42.87
N THR A 539 -12.51 -23.00 -43.55
CA THR A 539 -13.67 -23.71 -44.12
C THR A 539 -13.51 -24.09 -45.61
N ASP A 540 -12.33 -23.85 -46.18
CA ASP A 540 -12.05 -24.19 -47.59
C ASP A 540 -12.21 -25.70 -47.86
N GLY A 541 -12.99 -26.03 -48.86
CA GLY A 541 -13.31 -27.41 -49.23
C GLY A 541 -14.23 -28.15 -48.25
N LYS A 542 -14.82 -27.48 -47.29
CA LYS A 542 -15.75 -28.07 -46.31
C LYS A 542 -17.19 -27.57 -46.52
N THR A 543 -18.14 -28.44 -46.19
CA THR A 543 -19.57 -28.10 -46.21
C THR A 543 -20.08 -27.83 -44.83
N SER A 544 -21.09 -26.95 -44.73
CA SER A 544 -21.72 -26.61 -43.43
C SER A 544 -22.45 -27.82 -42.83
N GLN A 545 -22.28 -28.02 -41.53
CA GLN A 545 -23.07 -28.94 -40.69
C GLN A 545 -24.32 -28.28 -40.08
N GLY A 546 -24.63 -27.05 -40.53
CA GLY A 546 -25.70 -26.24 -39.99
C GLY A 546 -25.24 -25.25 -38.94
N VAL A 547 -25.12 -23.97 -39.32
CA VAL A 547 -24.79 -22.89 -38.39
C VAL A 547 -26.09 -22.29 -37.88
N LYS A 548 -26.31 -22.33 -36.56
CA LYS A 548 -27.53 -21.87 -35.90
C LYS A 548 -27.23 -20.71 -34.95
N ASP A 549 -28.19 -19.84 -34.73
CA ASP A 549 -28.13 -18.85 -33.66
C ASP A 549 -28.56 -19.46 -32.30
N PHE A 550 -28.50 -18.70 -31.22
CA PHE A 550 -28.96 -19.16 -29.91
C PHE A 550 -30.46 -19.43 -29.83
N LEU A 551 -31.24 -18.94 -30.77
CA LEU A 551 -32.67 -19.17 -30.90
C LEU A 551 -33.01 -20.40 -31.75
N GLY A 552 -32.00 -21.06 -32.32
CA GLY A 552 -32.16 -22.26 -33.17
C GLY A 552 -32.47 -21.99 -34.65
N SER A 553 -32.43 -20.73 -35.10
CA SER A 553 -32.61 -20.37 -36.51
C SER A 553 -31.38 -20.72 -37.33
N ASP A 554 -31.57 -21.37 -38.48
CA ASP A 554 -30.49 -21.70 -39.40
C ASP A 554 -29.99 -20.45 -40.12
N ILE A 555 -28.74 -20.08 -39.91
CA ILE A 555 -28.08 -18.97 -40.61
C ILE A 555 -27.39 -19.47 -41.84
N ILE A 556 -26.68 -20.62 -41.77
CA ILE A 556 -26.10 -21.34 -42.87
C ILE A 556 -26.72 -22.73 -42.88
N PRO A 557 -27.49 -23.13 -43.96
CA PRO A 557 -28.11 -24.45 -44.00
C PRO A 557 -27.09 -25.58 -44.03
N LYS A 558 -27.48 -26.75 -43.50
CA LYS A 558 -26.67 -27.98 -43.59
C LYS A 558 -26.41 -28.36 -45.04
N GLY A 559 -25.12 -28.61 -45.37
CA GLY A 559 -24.71 -28.97 -46.70
C GLY A 559 -24.41 -27.79 -47.65
N ALA A 560 -24.61 -26.54 -47.22
CA ALA A 560 -24.22 -25.34 -47.97
C ALA A 560 -22.71 -25.10 -47.90
N LYS A 561 -22.14 -24.49 -48.93
CA LYS A 561 -20.75 -24.04 -48.92
C LYS A 561 -20.64 -22.68 -48.23
N PHE A 562 -19.55 -22.47 -47.50
CA PHE A 562 -19.27 -21.18 -46.88
C PHE A 562 -18.89 -20.16 -47.98
N ALA A 563 -19.57 -19.03 -47.98
CA ALA A 563 -19.32 -17.92 -48.89
C ALA A 563 -18.89 -16.66 -48.07
N ALA A 564 -17.96 -15.88 -48.61
CA ALA A 564 -17.46 -14.66 -47.97
C ALA A 564 -18.58 -13.65 -47.71
N GLY A 565 -19.53 -13.49 -48.64
CA GLY A 565 -20.67 -12.58 -48.45
C GLY A 565 -21.58 -12.98 -47.29
N THR A 566 -21.87 -14.27 -47.15
CA THR A 566 -22.70 -14.79 -46.05
C THR A 566 -21.99 -14.64 -44.71
N LEU A 567 -20.69 -14.95 -44.65
CA LEU A 567 -19.89 -14.81 -43.43
C LEU A 567 -19.75 -13.35 -43.00
N LYS A 568 -19.74 -12.40 -43.90
CA LYS A 568 -19.68 -10.97 -43.56
C LYS A 568 -20.98 -10.43 -42.98
N GLU A 569 -22.12 -11.00 -43.33
CA GLU A 569 -23.44 -10.57 -42.84
C GLU A 569 -23.82 -11.16 -41.50
N ILE A 570 -23.08 -12.16 -40.98
CA ILE A 570 -23.39 -12.84 -39.74
C ILE A 570 -23.06 -11.95 -38.54
N ASP A 571 -23.99 -11.90 -37.58
CA ASP A 571 -23.73 -11.36 -36.26
C ASP A 571 -23.15 -12.44 -35.32
N TYR A 572 -21.84 -12.36 -35.08
CA TYR A 572 -21.11 -13.38 -34.31
C TYR A 572 -21.40 -13.38 -32.80
N ASP A 573 -22.05 -12.35 -32.28
CA ASP A 573 -22.49 -12.31 -30.88
C ASP A 573 -23.67 -13.25 -30.60
N THR A 574 -24.45 -13.56 -31.60
CA THR A 574 -25.68 -14.37 -31.51
C THR A 574 -25.56 -15.79 -32.00
N ILE A 575 -24.38 -16.21 -32.48
CA ILE A 575 -24.16 -17.50 -33.11
C ILE A 575 -23.74 -18.57 -32.09
N ASN A 576 -24.31 -19.77 -32.28
CA ASN A 576 -23.85 -20.98 -31.62
C ASN A 576 -22.55 -21.47 -32.28
N LEU A 577 -21.47 -21.54 -31.48
CA LEU A 577 -20.14 -21.93 -31.96
C LEU A 577 -19.91 -23.43 -32.02
N SER A 578 -20.95 -24.25 -31.84
CA SER A 578 -20.83 -25.70 -31.95
C SER A 578 -20.88 -26.17 -33.39
N LYS A 579 -20.07 -27.14 -33.73
CA LYS A 579 -20.05 -27.91 -35.03
C LYS A 579 -20.43 -27.13 -36.27
N TRP A 580 -19.46 -26.43 -36.86
CA TRP A 580 -19.60 -25.76 -38.14
C TRP A 580 -19.25 -26.70 -39.31
N THR A 581 -18.27 -27.60 -39.05
CA THR A 581 -17.81 -28.57 -40.05
C THR A 581 -17.78 -29.99 -39.46
N SER A 582 -17.53 -30.98 -40.29
CA SER A 582 -17.36 -32.38 -39.88
C SER A 582 -16.04 -32.65 -39.16
N ASP A 583 -15.05 -31.74 -39.25
CA ASP A 583 -13.74 -31.87 -38.64
C ASP A 583 -13.72 -31.17 -37.30
N ALA A 584 -13.55 -31.93 -36.21
CA ALA A 584 -13.56 -31.40 -34.84
C ALA A 584 -12.41 -30.44 -34.58
N HIS A 585 -11.23 -30.68 -35.12
CA HIS A 585 -10.07 -29.80 -34.97
C HIS A 585 -10.30 -28.42 -35.62
N LYS A 586 -10.85 -28.41 -36.82
CA LYS A 586 -11.24 -27.16 -37.49
C LYS A 586 -12.35 -26.41 -36.75
N ASN A 587 -13.31 -27.13 -36.16
CA ASN A 587 -14.34 -26.51 -35.33
C ASN A 587 -13.74 -25.80 -34.09
N ASP A 588 -12.71 -26.38 -33.44
CA ASP A 588 -12.02 -25.75 -32.34
C ASP A 588 -11.25 -24.48 -32.77
N LEU A 589 -10.60 -24.53 -33.96
CA LEU A 589 -9.92 -23.37 -34.54
C LEU A 589 -10.91 -22.25 -34.89
N ILE A 590 -12.04 -22.59 -35.48
CA ILE A 590 -13.11 -21.63 -35.79
C ILE A 590 -13.65 -20.99 -34.51
N ARG A 591 -13.91 -21.79 -33.49
CA ARG A 591 -14.35 -21.28 -32.19
C ARG A 591 -13.34 -20.31 -31.60
N ALA A 592 -12.05 -20.68 -31.54
CA ALA A 592 -10.98 -19.85 -31.05
C ALA A 592 -10.86 -18.53 -31.83
N THR A 593 -10.95 -18.59 -33.17
CA THR A 593 -10.92 -17.42 -34.04
C THR A 593 -12.07 -16.46 -33.76
N ILE A 594 -13.28 -16.97 -33.62
CA ILE A 594 -14.47 -16.14 -33.36
C ILE A 594 -14.41 -15.55 -31.94
N VAL A 595 -13.99 -16.31 -30.94
CA VAL A 595 -13.83 -15.81 -29.59
C VAL A 595 -12.80 -14.68 -29.51
N ASN A 596 -11.65 -14.84 -30.16
CA ASN A 596 -10.63 -13.80 -30.22
C ASN A 596 -11.11 -12.54 -30.97
N TYR A 597 -11.86 -12.73 -32.05
CA TYR A 597 -12.49 -11.62 -32.78
C TYR A 597 -13.46 -10.83 -31.89
N LEU A 598 -14.34 -11.52 -31.16
CA LEU A 598 -15.31 -10.90 -30.29
C LEU A 598 -14.63 -10.13 -29.17
N ARG A 599 -13.58 -10.70 -28.60
CA ARG A 599 -12.78 -10.03 -27.57
C ARG A 599 -12.16 -8.73 -28.11
N LYS A 600 -11.53 -8.78 -29.27
CA LYS A 600 -10.91 -7.61 -29.91
C LYS A 600 -11.95 -6.56 -30.31
N SER A 601 -13.07 -6.99 -30.84
CA SER A 601 -14.19 -6.10 -31.17
C SER A 601 -14.73 -5.36 -29.95
N LYS A 602 -14.89 -6.06 -28.84
CA LYS A 602 -15.32 -5.45 -27.55
C LYS A 602 -14.29 -4.50 -26.99
N GLU A 603 -13.00 -4.78 -27.10
CA GLU A 603 -11.94 -3.86 -26.71
C GLU A 603 -11.99 -2.55 -27.51
N ILE A 604 -12.17 -2.65 -28.82
CA ILE A 604 -12.29 -1.48 -29.70
C ILE A 604 -13.56 -0.69 -29.36
N GLU A 605 -14.68 -1.36 -29.11
CA GLU A 605 -15.94 -0.74 -28.72
C GLU A 605 -15.81 0.00 -27.39
N ALA A 606 -15.17 -0.63 -26.38
CA ALA A 606 -14.94 -0.02 -25.08
C ALA A 606 -14.04 1.22 -25.16
N ALA A 607 -12.98 1.15 -25.98
CA ALA A 607 -12.11 2.29 -26.23
C ALA A 607 -12.84 3.44 -26.92
N HIS A 608 -13.71 3.13 -27.90
CA HIS A 608 -14.54 4.12 -28.59
C HIS A 608 -15.54 4.79 -27.63
N ARG A 609 -16.26 4.01 -26.82
CA ARG A 609 -17.19 4.53 -25.81
C ARG A 609 -16.50 5.46 -24.82
N ARG A 610 -15.31 5.09 -24.37
CA ARG A 610 -14.52 5.89 -23.44
C ARG A 610 -14.11 7.23 -24.03
N LYS A 611 -13.59 7.23 -25.27
CA LYS A 611 -13.25 8.46 -25.99
C LYS A 611 -14.46 9.35 -26.24
N LYS A 612 -15.59 8.76 -26.61
CA LYS A 612 -16.85 9.48 -26.83
C LYS A 612 -17.38 10.11 -25.55
N TYR A 613 -17.29 9.39 -24.45
CA TYR A 613 -17.67 9.89 -23.11
C TYR A 613 -16.78 11.05 -22.68
N ASP A 614 -15.45 10.92 -22.81
CA ASP A 614 -14.48 11.95 -22.44
C ASP A 614 -14.69 13.26 -23.20
N ILE A 615 -15.07 13.15 -24.49
CA ILE A 615 -15.33 14.33 -25.31
C ILE A 615 -16.70 14.97 -24.99
N SER A 616 -17.73 14.18 -24.74
CA SER A 616 -19.11 14.69 -24.56
C SER A 616 -19.39 15.21 -23.17
N ILE A 617 -18.83 14.62 -22.15
CA ILE A 617 -19.13 14.94 -20.74
C ILE A 617 -17.95 15.64 -20.08
N GLY A 618 -16.73 15.38 -20.54
CA GLY A 618 -15.51 15.82 -19.88
C GLY A 618 -15.21 14.97 -18.64
N ASP A 619 -14.43 15.52 -17.71
CA ASP A 619 -14.10 14.86 -16.47
C ASP A 619 -15.30 14.80 -15.52
N ASP A 620 -15.48 13.67 -14.84
CA ASP A 620 -16.54 13.48 -13.84
C ASP A 620 -16.11 14.09 -12.52
N LEU A 621 -16.60 15.28 -12.23
CA LEU A 621 -16.32 15.98 -10.99
C LEU A 621 -17.58 16.03 -10.11
N PRO A 622 -17.41 16.04 -8.76
CA PRO A 622 -18.53 16.20 -7.85
C PRO A 622 -19.36 17.45 -8.13
N SER A 623 -20.60 17.43 -7.68
CA SER A 623 -21.52 18.58 -7.84
C SER A 623 -20.94 19.84 -7.18
N GLY A 624 -20.98 20.97 -7.90
CA GLY A 624 -20.45 22.26 -7.43
C GLY A 624 -18.97 22.50 -7.70
N ILE A 625 -18.21 21.51 -8.12
CA ILE A 625 -16.81 21.65 -8.50
C ILE A 625 -16.71 21.79 -10.02
N MET A 626 -16.12 22.89 -10.48
CA MET A 626 -15.96 23.15 -11.92
C MET A 626 -14.61 22.67 -12.46
N LYS A 627 -13.57 22.82 -11.68
CA LYS A 627 -12.20 22.40 -12.02
C LYS A 627 -11.51 21.80 -10.79
N LEU A 628 -10.62 20.87 -11.03
CA LEU A 628 -9.76 20.28 -10.02
C LEU A 628 -8.34 20.28 -10.54
N ALA A 629 -7.44 20.99 -9.90
CA ALA A 629 -6.03 20.99 -10.24
C ALA A 629 -5.26 20.11 -9.27
N LYS A 630 -4.39 19.26 -9.81
CA LYS A 630 -3.47 18.42 -9.03
C LYS A 630 -2.04 18.69 -9.39
N VAL A 631 -1.18 18.75 -8.39
CA VAL A 631 0.26 18.89 -8.54
C VAL A 631 0.93 17.76 -7.77
N TYR A 632 1.86 17.07 -8.43
CA TYR A 632 2.67 16.03 -7.80
C TYR A 632 4.08 16.56 -7.57
N VAL A 633 4.52 16.52 -6.32
CA VAL A 633 5.85 16.99 -5.92
C VAL A 633 6.65 15.81 -5.40
N ALA A 634 7.79 15.53 -6.03
CA ALA A 634 8.72 14.50 -5.60
C ALA A 634 9.78 15.07 -4.68
N LYS A 635 10.15 14.30 -3.68
CA LYS A 635 11.11 14.68 -2.68
C LYS A 635 12.06 13.51 -2.39
N LYS A 636 13.35 13.74 -2.46
CA LYS A 636 14.37 12.79 -2.12
C LYS A 636 14.74 12.97 -0.64
N ARG A 637 14.50 11.95 0.18
CA ARG A 637 14.76 11.99 1.62
C ARG A 637 15.96 11.12 1.95
N LYS A 638 17.05 11.74 2.37
CA LYS A 638 18.20 11.06 2.95
C LYS A 638 17.93 10.76 4.42
N ILE A 639 18.57 9.73 4.95
CA ILE A 639 18.49 9.46 6.38
C ILE A 639 19.08 10.63 7.16
N SER A 640 18.39 11.08 8.18
CA SER A 640 18.78 12.20 9.03
C SER A 640 18.64 11.85 10.49
N VAL A 641 19.23 12.67 11.37
CA VAL A 641 19.06 12.53 12.81
C VAL A 641 17.59 12.67 13.17
N GLY A 642 17.08 11.74 13.97
CA GLY A 642 15.69 11.68 14.37
C GLY A 642 14.82 10.72 13.56
N ASP A 643 15.33 10.17 12.48
CA ASP A 643 14.63 9.16 11.68
C ASP A 643 14.63 7.80 12.39
N LYS A 644 13.53 7.07 12.23
CA LYS A 644 13.38 5.76 12.85
C LYS A 644 13.90 4.66 11.93
N MET A 645 14.74 3.81 12.50
CA MET A 645 15.25 2.61 11.87
C MET A 645 14.92 1.39 12.71
N ALA A 646 14.82 0.25 12.06
CA ALA A 646 14.57 -1.03 12.73
C ALA A 646 15.22 -2.18 12.01
N GLY A 647 15.51 -3.25 12.77
CA GLY A 647 15.80 -4.57 12.19
C GLY A 647 14.51 -5.38 12.05
N ARG A 648 14.65 -6.65 11.75
CA ARG A 648 13.51 -7.59 11.61
C ARG A 648 13.09 -8.26 12.92
N HIS A 649 13.79 -8.02 14.02
CA HIS A 649 13.61 -8.70 15.30
C HIS A 649 12.93 -7.83 16.38
N GLY A 650 12.23 -6.80 15.97
CA GLY A 650 11.62 -5.83 16.88
C GLY A 650 12.62 -4.85 17.52
N ASN A 651 13.84 -4.84 17.05
CA ASN A 651 14.89 -3.91 17.48
C ASN A 651 14.76 -2.58 16.73
N LYS A 652 14.05 -1.67 17.32
CA LYS A 652 13.81 -0.33 16.79
C LYS A 652 14.72 0.71 17.46
N GLY A 653 15.06 1.74 16.74
CA GLY A 653 15.84 2.84 17.27
C GLY A 653 15.70 4.11 16.45
N ILE A 654 16.17 5.19 17.02
CA ILE A 654 16.17 6.53 16.42
C ILE A 654 17.62 6.96 16.19
N VAL A 655 17.89 7.49 15.02
CA VAL A 655 19.21 8.00 14.68
C VAL A 655 19.51 9.21 15.57
N SER A 656 20.52 9.08 16.41
CA SER A 656 20.95 10.15 17.32
C SER A 656 22.07 10.99 16.75
N ARG A 657 22.96 10.39 15.98
CA ARG A 657 24.14 11.05 15.44
C ARG A 657 24.61 10.39 14.15
N ILE A 658 25.06 11.22 13.23
CA ILE A 658 25.76 10.80 12.03
C ILE A 658 27.21 11.27 12.16
N VAL A 659 28.11 10.32 12.25
CA VAL A 659 29.53 10.55 12.53
C VAL A 659 30.35 10.40 11.26
N ARG A 660 31.37 11.20 11.10
CA ARG A 660 32.31 11.10 9.98
C ARG A 660 32.93 9.71 9.90
N GLN A 661 33.20 9.26 8.70
CA GLN A 661 33.76 7.92 8.46
C GLN A 661 35.09 7.71 9.19
N GLU A 662 35.94 8.75 9.29
CA GLU A 662 37.23 8.71 9.96
C GLU A 662 37.10 8.51 11.47
N ASP A 663 36.02 9.01 12.08
CA ASP A 663 35.79 8.98 13.52
C ASP A 663 35.04 7.74 14.01
N MET A 664 34.56 6.91 13.08
CA MET A 664 33.85 5.68 13.43
C MET A 664 34.80 4.60 13.94
N PRO A 665 34.38 3.73 14.86
CA PRO A 665 35.11 2.53 15.19
C PRO A 665 35.44 1.70 13.94
N PHE A 666 36.63 1.15 13.87
CA PHE A 666 37.07 0.38 12.72
C PHE A 666 37.69 -0.96 13.12
N LEU A 667 37.64 -1.92 12.22
CA LEU A 667 38.30 -3.23 12.38
C LEU A 667 39.81 -3.13 12.19
N ALA A 668 40.51 -4.21 12.55
CA ALA A 668 41.96 -4.31 12.40
C ALA A 668 42.46 -4.12 10.94
N ASP A 669 41.64 -4.43 9.95
CA ASP A 669 41.89 -4.20 8.52
C ASP A 669 41.65 -2.75 8.06
N GLY A 670 41.15 -1.89 8.94
CA GLY A 670 40.87 -0.50 8.63
C GLY A 670 39.42 -0.23 8.15
N THR A 671 38.60 -1.26 8.01
CA THR A 671 37.20 -1.09 7.58
C THR A 671 36.36 -0.47 8.71
N PRO A 672 35.76 0.72 8.54
CA PRO A 672 34.89 1.29 9.55
C PRO A 672 33.54 0.59 9.61
N VAL A 673 32.89 0.61 10.79
CA VAL A 673 31.54 0.10 10.94
C VAL A 673 30.52 1.12 10.40
N ASP A 674 29.41 0.63 9.89
CA ASP A 674 28.34 1.49 9.35
C ASP A 674 27.37 1.96 10.42
N ILE A 675 27.15 1.17 11.45
CA ILE A 675 26.19 1.43 12.51
C ILE A 675 26.70 0.92 13.85
N VAL A 676 26.47 1.68 14.89
CA VAL A 676 26.79 1.29 16.27
C VAL A 676 25.50 1.19 17.06
N LEU A 677 25.21 0.01 17.56
CA LEU A 677 24.01 -0.28 18.36
C LEU A 677 24.38 -0.54 19.83
N ASN A 678 23.46 -0.15 20.73
CA ASN A 678 23.62 -0.40 22.14
C ASN A 678 23.33 -1.87 22.48
N PRO A 679 24.28 -2.61 23.05
CA PRO A 679 24.09 -4.01 23.41
C PRO A 679 23.09 -4.21 24.55
N LEU A 680 22.83 -3.21 25.38
CA LEU A 680 21.85 -3.27 26.47
C LEU A 680 20.40 -3.43 25.96
N GLY A 681 20.15 -3.12 24.70
CA GLY A 681 18.86 -3.34 24.07
C GLY A 681 18.53 -4.80 23.73
N VAL A 682 19.46 -5.73 23.90
CA VAL A 682 19.27 -7.13 23.55
C VAL A 682 18.81 -8.00 24.72
N PRO A 683 19.47 -8.04 25.90
CA PRO A 683 19.15 -9.02 26.94
C PRO A 683 17.74 -8.87 27.52
N SER A 684 17.30 -7.65 27.80
CA SER A 684 15.98 -7.39 28.41
C SER A 684 14.83 -7.71 27.47
N ARG A 685 15.06 -7.66 26.17
CA ARG A 685 14.04 -7.88 25.14
C ARG A 685 14.03 -9.29 24.59
N MET A 686 15.03 -10.08 24.89
CA MET A 686 15.11 -11.50 24.55
C MET A 686 14.95 -11.80 23.04
N ASN A 687 15.43 -10.91 22.18
CA ASN A 687 15.43 -11.06 20.74
C ASN A 687 16.81 -11.45 20.20
N LEU A 688 17.28 -12.62 20.62
CA LEU A 688 18.62 -13.12 20.29
C LEU A 688 18.81 -13.43 18.80
N GLY A 689 17.76 -13.59 18.03
CA GLY A 689 17.83 -13.83 16.59
C GLY A 689 18.61 -12.75 15.85
N GLN A 690 18.62 -11.51 16.32
CA GLN A 690 19.41 -10.44 15.74
C GLN A 690 20.93 -10.69 15.83
N ILE A 691 21.38 -11.31 16.89
CA ILE A 691 22.81 -11.65 17.08
C ILE A 691 23.21 -12.79 16.14
N PHE A 692 22.37 -13.83 16.03
CA PHE A 692 22.59 -14.92 15.09
C PHE A 692 22.62 -14.43 13.65
N GLU A 693 21.68 -13.57 13.27
CA GLU A 693 21.66 -12.93 11.97
C GLU A 693 22.95 -12.13 11.71
N THR A 694 23.38 -11.35 12.68
CA THR A 694 24.59 -10.51 12.59
C THR A 694 25.84 -11.33 12.29
N VAL A 695 26.04 -12.40 13.04
CA VAL A 695 27.20 -13.27 12.88
C VAL A 695 27.17 -14.02 11.55
N LEU A 696 26.03 -14.59 11.21
CA LEU A 696 25.86 -15.31 9.93
C LEU A 696 25.94 -14.36 8.73
N GLY A 697 25.44 -13.14 8.85
CA GLY A 697 25.55 -12.12 7.82
C GLY A 697 26.98 -11.70 7.54
N TRP A 698 27.82 -11.62 8.56
CA TRP A 698 29.23 -11.35 8.36
C TRP A 698 29.92 -12.50 7.61
N ALA A 699 29.65 -13.75 8.01
CA ALA A 699 30.14 -14.91 7.28
C ALA A 699 29.70 -14.91 5.82
N GLY A 700 28.46 -14.60 5.54
CA GLY A 700 27.93 -14.49 4.18
C GLY A 700 28.56 -13.39 3.35
N ARG A 701 28.82 -12.24 3.94
CA ARG A 701 29.51 -11.14 3.23
C ARG A 701 30.94 -11.49 2.87
N GLU A 702 31.68 -12.11 3.77
CA GLU A 702 33.09 -12.55 3.50
C GLU A 702 33.16 -13.65 2.45
N LEU A 703 32.19 -14.57 2.43
CA LEU A 703 32.13 -15.65 1.45
C LEU A 703 31.45 -15.27 0.14
N GLY A 704 30.73 -14.12 0.11
CA GLY A 704 29.94 -13.71 -1.03
C GLY A 704 28.68 -14.55 -1.27
N GLU A 705 28.19 -15.24 -0.25
CA GLU A 705 27.03 -16.13 -0.31
C GLU A 705 25.85 -15.57 0.47
N LYS A 706 24.63 -15.98 0.06
CA LYS A 706 23.39 -15.71 0.79
C LYS A 706 22.90 -16.97 1.47
N PHE A 707 22.26 -16.81 2.63
CA PHE A 707 21.71 -17.89 3.42
C PHE A 707 20.19 -17.84 3.46
N ALA A 708 19.55 -19.01 3.33
CA ALA A 708 18.14 -19.17 3.58
C ALA A 708 17.97 -20.03 4.84
N THR A 709 17.45 -19.42 5.90
CA THR A 709 17.18 -20.10 7.18
C THR A 709 15.67 -20.08 7.44
N PRO A 710 14.91 -21.09 6.99
CA PRO A 710 13.48 -21.15 7.25
C PRO A 710 13.18 -21.09 8.75
N ILE A 711 12.07 -20.47 9.12
CA ILE A 711 11.66 -20.39 10.51
C ILE A 711 11.38 -21.78 11.09
N PHE A 712 11.74 -22.00 12.34
CA PHE A 712 11.61 -23.26 13.09
C PHE A 712 12.35 -24.46 12.49
N ASP A 713 13.06 -24.32 11.39
CA ASP A 713 13.90 -25.32 10.75
C ASP A 713 15.15 -24.64 10.15
N GLY A 714 15.73 -23.74 10.91
CA GLY A 714 16.87 -22.92 10.50
C GLY A 714 18.20 -23.46 10.95
N ALA A 715 19.24 -22.63 10.78
CA ALA A 715 20.60 -22.95 11.17
C ALA A 715 20.72 -23.11 12.69
N THR A 716 21.44 -24.15 13.12
CA THR A 716 21.80 -24.37 14.52
C THR A 716 23.07 -23.62 14.87
N LEU A 717 23.41 -23.53 16.17
CA LEU A 717 24.67 -22.92 16.62
C LEU A 717 25.90 -23.62 16.02
N GLU A 718 25.84 -24.93 15.82
CA GLU A 718 26.89 -25.72 15.18
C GLU A 718 27.08 -25.32 13.72
N ASN A 719 26.00 -25.16 12.98
CA ASN A 719 26.03 -24.68 11.60
C ASN A 719 26.61 -23.27 11.51
N LEU A 720 26.25 -22.41 12.45
CA LEU A 720 26.76 -21.04 12.54
C LEU A 720 28.28 -21.04 12.76
N ASN A 721 28.77 -21.85 13.70
CA ASN A 721 30.20 -22.02 13.97
C ASN A 721 30.96 -22.57 12.75
N GLU A 722 30.39 -23.55 12.05
CA GLU A 722 30.95 -24.07 10.82
C GLU A 722 31.15 -23.01 9.74
N TRP A 723 30.12 -22.19 9.50
CA TRP A 723 30.18 -21.12 8.49
C TRP A 723 31.14 -19.99 8.90
N THR A 724 31.20 -19.64 10.18
CA THR A 724 32.17 -18.64 10.65
C THR A 724 33.62 -19.16 10.54
N ASP A 725 33.86 -20.42 10.81
CA ASP A 725 35.18 -21.04 10.62
C ASP A 725 35.60 -21.07 9.13
N LYS A 726 34.67 -21.40 8.22
CA LYS A 726 34.90 -21.36 6.76
C LYS A 726 35.19 -19.94 6.25
N ALA A 727 34.55 -18.94 6.81
CA ALA A 727 34.76 -17.54 6.44
C ALA A 727 36.04 -16.95 7.05
N GLY A 728 36.66 -17.62 8.01
CA GLY A 728 37.85 -17.16 8.71
C GLY A 728 37.59 -15.98 9.67
N ILE A 729 36.35 -15.83 10.11
CA ILE A 729 35.99 -14.81 11.10
C ILE A 729 35.97 -15.40 12.52
N PRO A 730 36.14 -14.58 13.58
CA PRO A 730 36.04 -15.06 14.93
C PRO A 730 34.67 -15.67 15.24
N ARG A 731 34.63 -16.77 16.00
CA ARG A 731 33.38 -17.32 16.50
C ARG A 731 32.61 -16.28 17.30
N TYR A 732 31.28 -16.29 17.18
CA TYR A 732 30.36 -15.33 17.82
C TYR A 732 30.56 -13.86 17.42
N GLY A 733 31.36 -13.58 16.40
CA GLY A 733 31.65 -12.26 15.90
C GLY A 733 32.42 -11.34 16.84
N LYS A 734 32.98 -11.88 17.93
CA LYS A 734 33.78 -11.12 18.88
C LYS A 734 35.13 -10.69 18.28
N THR A 735 35.33 -9.39 18.15
CA THR A 735 36.55 -8.81 17.60
C THR A 735 36.86 -7.48 18.30
N TYR A 736 38.14 -7.16 18.36
CA TYR A 736 38.61 -5.90 18.88
C TYR A 736 38.47 -4.80 17.83
N LEU A 737 37.84 -3.70 18.22
CA LEU A 737 37.71 -2.51 17.39
C LEU A 737 38.69 -1.43 17.85
N TYR A 738 39.00 -0.51 16.96
CA TYR A 738 39.87 0.63 17.19
C TYR A 738 39.04 1.91 17.14
N ASP A 739 39.33 2.87 18.05
CA ASP A 739 38.68 4.17 18.04
C ASP A 739 39.20 5.01 16.85
N GLY A 740 38.27 5.49 16.00
CA GLY A 740 38.61 6.35 14.87
C GLY A 740 39.20 7.70 15.24
N GLY A 741 38.86 8.23 16.41
CA GLY A 741 39.35 9.52 16.90
C GLY A 741 40.77 9.48 17.46
N THR A 742 41.14 8.42 18.16
CA THR A 742 42.45 8.28 18.84
C THR A 742 43.35 7.25 18.17
N GLY A 743 42.77 6.33 17.40
CA GLY A 743 43.48 5.19 16.80
C GLY A 743 43.85 4.07 17.80
N GLU A 744 43.40 4.20 19.04
CA GLU A 744 43.64 3.20 20.11
C GLU A 744 42.63 2.08 20.07
N ARG A 745 43.05 0.87 20.44
CA ARG A 745 42.17 -0.29 20.53
C ARG A 745 41.25 -0.13 21.77
N PHE A 746 40.00 -0.49 21.63
CA PHE A 746 39.09 -0.58 22.76
C PHE A 746 39.50 -1.71 23.73
N ASP A 747 39.20 -1.52 25.00
CA ASP A 747 39.60 -2.46 26.06
C ASP A 747 38.89 -3.82 25.96
N GLN A 748 37.67 -3.82 25.50
CA GLN A 748 36.81 -5.02 25.39
C GLN A 748 36.47 -5.32 23.92
N PRO A 749 36.42 -6.60 23.54
CA PRO A 749 35.94 -6.98 22.22
C PRO A 749 34.45 -6.72 22.09
N ALA A 750 34.03 -6.33 20.90
CA ALA A 750 32.62 -6.11 20.57
C ALA A 750 32.12 -7.14 19.58
N THR A 751 30.84 -7.43 19.58
CA THR A 751 30.20 -8.26 18.55
C THR A 751 30.06 -7.43 17.28
N VAL A 752 30.72 -7.87 16.23
CA VAL A 752 30.69 -7.22 14.90
C VAL A 752 30.09 -8.18 13.89
N GLY A 753 29.42 -7.66 12.91
CA GLY A 753 28.86 -8.45 11.83
C GLY A 753 28.05 -7.60 10.87
N VAL A 754 27.13 -8.21 10.15
CA VAL A 754 26.26 -7.55 9.18
C VAL A 754 24.81 -7.82 9.54
N ILE A 755 24.05 -6.75 9.76
CA ILE A 755 22.62 -6.80 10.08
C ILE A 755 21.81 -6.12 8.98
N TYR A 756 20.62 -6.64 8.74
CA TYR A 756 19.68 -6.04 7.80
C TYR A 756 18.85 -4.97 8.50
N MET A 757 19.00 -3.72 8.08
CA MET A 757 18.31 -2.59 8.68
C MET A 757 17.31 -1.97 7.71
N LEU A 758 16.15 -1.60 8.24
CA LEU A 758 15.02 -1.01 7.53
C LEU A 758 14.88 0.45 7.93
N LYS A 759 14.61 1.31 6.95
CA LYS A 759 14.18 2.69 7.19
C LYS A 759 12.66 2.70 7.28
N LEU A 760 12.11 3.15 8.39
CA LEU A 760 10.66 3.20 8.58
C LEU A 760 10.07 4.54 8.12
N GLY A 761 8.77 4.54 7.85
CA GLY A 761 8.03 5.71 7.39
C GLY A 761 7.82 6.82 8.45
N HIS A 762 8.45 6.70 9.62
CA HIS A 762 8.41 7.68 10.69
C HIS A 762 9.64 8.59 10.63
N MET A 763 9.59 9.61 9.76
CA MET A 763 10.70 10.54 9.57
C MET A 763 10.48 11.83 10.35
N VAL A 764 11.55 12.38 10.89
CA VAL A 764 11.50 13.59 11.73
C VAL A 764 10.95 14.80 10.96
N GLU A 765 11.20 14.91 9.67
CA GLU A 765 10.68 15.99 8.84
C GLU A 765 9.16 16.11 8.88
N ASP A 766 8.47 14.97 8.90
CA ASP A 766 7.00 14.92 8.95
C ASP A 766 6.44 15.24 10.34
N LYS A 767 7.26 15.15 11.36
CA LYS A 767 6.86 15.27 12.78
C LYS A 767 7.34 16.55 13.44
N MET A 768 8.37 17.17 12.89
CA MET A 768 8.91 18.42 13.43
C MET A 768 7.90 19.55 13.23
N HIS A 769 7.54 20.20 14.32
CA HIS A 769 6.56 21.27 14.30
C HIS A 769 6.90 22.35 15.31
N ALA A 770 6.70 23.60 14.93
CA ALA A 770 6.85 24.76 15.79
C ALA A 770 5.76 25.79 15.50
N ARG A 771 5.41 26.55 16.50
CA ARG A 771 4.43 27.63 16.38
C ARG A 771 4.85 28.82 17.23
N SER A 772 4.65 30.00 16.70
CA SER A 772 4.66 31.24 17.49
C SER A 772 3.23 31.81 17.56
N ILE A 773 2.66 32.14 16.43
CA ILE A 773 1.28 32.63 16.27
C ILE A 773 0.61 31.77 15.20
N GLY A 774 -0.65 31.48 15.37
CA GLY A 774 -1.41 30.69 14.40
C GLY A 774 -2.92 30.76 14.62
N PRO A 775 -3.69 29.84 14.04
CA PRO A 775 -5.15 29.85 14.17
C PRO A 775 -5.63 29.45 15.56
N TYR A 776 -6.76 29.99 15.96
CA TYR A 776 -7.40 29.75 17.25
C TYR A 776 -8.81 29.19 17.06
N SER A 777 -9.29 28.42 18.05
CA SER A 777 -10.66 27.95 18.10
C SER A 777 -11.64 29.12 18.16
N LEU A 778 -12.78 29.01 17.48
CA LEU A 778 -13.80 30.06 17.46
C LEU A 778 -14.47 30.30 18.82
N ILE A 779 -14.73 29.25 19.59
CA ILE A 779 -15.49 29.34 20.85
C ILE A 779 -14.54 29.63 22.01
N THR A 780 -13.57 28.81 22.24
CA THR A 780 -12.66 28.89 23.39
C THR A 780 -11.49 29.85 23.19
N GLN A 781 -11.22 30.29 21.98
CA GLN A 781 -10.08 31.11 21.60
C GLN A 781 -8.72 30.48 21.98
N GLN A 782 -8.69 29.19 22.16
CA GLN A 782 -7.45 28.43 22.38
C GLN A 782 -6.77 28.09 21.06
N PRO A 783 -5.44 27.94 21.03
CA PRO A 783 -4.74 27.46 19.86
C PRO A 783 -5.31 26.11 19.40
N LEU A 784 -5.45 25.94 18.08
CA LEU A 784 -5.82 24.64 17.52
C LEU A 784 -4.73 23.61 17.79
N GLY A 785 -5.06 22.32 17.75
CA GLY A 785 -4.12 21.23 17.90
C GLY A 785 -3.67 20.67 16.54
N GLY A 786 -2.49 20.04 16.51
CA GLY A 786 -1.97 19.31 15.37
C GLY A 786 -1.11 20.15 14.41
N LYS A 787 -0.15 19.47 13.77
CA LYS A 787 0.78 20.09 12.80
C LYS A 787 0.06 20.62 11.56
N ALA A 788 -0.95 19.88 11.08
CA ALA A 788 -1.70 20.23 9.87
C ALA A 788 -2.46 21.55 9.99
N GLN A 789 -2.95 21.89 11.18
CA GLN A 789 -3.64 23.14 11.48
C GLN A 789 -2.71 24.25 11.96
N PHE A 790 -1.40 24.06 11.94
CA PHE A 790 -0.42 24.95 12.55
C PHE A 790 -0.75 25.22 14.02
N GLY A 791 -1.06 24.12 14.74
CA GLY A 791 -1.53 24.14 16.11
C GLY A 791 -0.40 24.19 17.14
N GLY A 792 -0.79 24.43 18.37
CA GLY A 792 0.09 24.45 19.54
C GLY A 792 0.14 23.09 20.25
N GLN A 793 1.07 22.95 21.16
CA GLN A 793 1.17 21.80 22.04
C GLN A 793 0.10 21.86 23.14
N ARG A 794 -0.39 20.68 23.53
CA ARG A 794 -1.33 20.58 24.64
C ARG A 794 -0.58 20.55 25.97
N PHE A 795 -0.85 21.55 26.82
CA PHE A 795 -0.42 21.57 28.22
C PHE A 795 -1.58 21.01 29.06
N GLY A 796 -1.51 19.72 29.35
CA GLY A 796 -2.59 19.01 30.01
C GLY A 796 -2.66 19.28 31.54
N GLU A 797 -3.64 18.68 32.21
CA GLU A 797 -3.85 18.79 33.63
C GLU A 797 -2.64 18.30 34.43
N MET A 798 -2.03 17.20 34.04
CA MET A 798 -0.84 16.67 34.72
C MET A 798 0.37 17.57 34.60
N GLU A 799 0.58 18.25 33.49
CA GLU A 799 1.65 19.21 33.27
C GLU A 799 1.45 20.47 34.16
N VAL A 800 0.20 20.86 34.37
CA VAL A 800 -0.14 21.93 35.37
C VAL A 800 0.27 21.52 36.77
N TRP A 801 0.02 20.27 37.18
CA TRP A 801 0.44 19.76 38.46
C TRP A 801 1.96 19.81 38.65
N ALA A 802 2.71 19.53 37.60
CA ALA A 802 4.17 19.62 37.66
C ALA A 802 4.64 21.05 37.91
N LEU A 803 4.05 22.06 37.30
CA LEU A 803 4.37 23.46 37.57
C LEU A 803 3.95 23.90 38.98
N GLU A 804 2.82 23.41 39.45
CA GLU A 804 2.38 23.65 40.83
C GLU A 804 3.38 23.08 41.87
N ALA A 805 3.89 21.87 41.57
CA ALA A 805 4.89 21.23 42.42
C ALA A 805 6.22 22.01 42.52
N PHE A 806 6.61 22.64 41.40
CA PHE A 806 7.79 23.52 41.37
C PHE A 806 7.53 24.92 41.94
N GLY A 807 6.29 25.27 42.22
CA GLY A 807 5.93 26.62 42.67
C GLY A 807 6.09 27.71 41.63
N ALA A 808 6.11 27.35 40.38
CA ALA A 808 6.29 28.23 39.21
C ALA A 808 4.98 28.93 38.84
N SER A 809 4.47 29.80 39.70
CA SER A 809 3.17 30.45 39.51
C SER A 809 3.12 31.43 38.33
N HIS A 810 4.18 32.17 38.10
CA HIS A 810 4.25 33.10 36.96
C HIS A 810 4.30 32.38 35.60
N VAL A 811 5.03 31.29 35.51
CA VAL A 811 5.08 30.44 34.30
C VAL A 811 3.71 29.83 34.02
N LEU A 812 3.03 29.33 35.08
CA LEU A 812 1.69 28.77 34.92
C LEU A 812 0.68 29.81 34.46
N GLN A 813 0.72 31.02 35.03
CA GLN A 813 -0.14 32.13 34.61
C GLN A 813 0.11 32.49 33.14
N GLU A 814 1.35 32.59 32.73
CA GLU A 814 1.73 32.89 31.35
C GLU A 814 1.20 31.82 30.36
N ILE A 815 1.37 30.53 30.70
CA ILE A 815 0.90 29.44 29.88
C ILE A 815 -0.63 29.44 29.71
N ILE A 816 -1.35 29.71 30.78
CA ILE A 816 -2.84 29.72 30.76
C ILE A 816 -3.39 30.94 30.01
N THR A 817 -2.74 32.10 30.13
CA THR A 817 -3.28 33.37 29.63
C THR A 817 -2.68 33.83 28.31
N VAL A 818 -1.52 34.44 28.33
CA VAL A 818 -0.95 35.13 27.15
C VAL A 818 -0.49 34.16 26.05
N LYS A 819 -0.16 32.94 26.39
CA LYS A 819 0.23 31.88 25.44
C LYS A 819 -0.97 31.04 24.92
N SER A 820 -2.15 31.29 25.43
CA SER A 820 -3.35 30.49 25.10
C SER A 820 -4.54 31.35 24.71
N ASP A 821 -5.47 31.61 25.65
CA ASP A 821 -6.78 32.13 25.33
C ASP A 821 -7.09 33.55 25.84
N ASP A 822 -6.12 34.26 26.40
CA ASP A 822 -6.27 35.68 26.65
C ASP A 822 -6.11 36.51 25.38
N VAL A 823 -7.21 36.83 24.75
CA VAL A 823 -7.25 37.47 23.39
C VAL A 823 -6.52 38.80 23.35
N THR A 824 -6.83 39.69 24.32
CA THR A 824 -6.20 41.02 24.39
C THR A 824 -4.77 40.93 24.89
N GLY A 825 -4.51 40.07 25.88
CA GLY A 825 -3.19 39.86 26.44
C GLY A 825 -2.17 39.30 25.47
N ARG A 826 -2.53 38.38 24.64
CA ARG A 826 -1.61 37.81 23.62
C ARG A 826 -1.20 38.82 22.56
N SER A 827 -2.10 39.69 22.12
CA SER A 827 -1.81 40.78 21.20
C SER A 827 -0.86 41.81 21.81
N LYS A 828 -1.15 42.25 23.04
CA LYS A 828 -0.29 43.19 23.80
C LYS A 828 1.09 42.60 24.08
N THR A 829 1.16 41.33 24.44
CA THR A 829 2.42 40.65 24.70
C THR A 829 3.28 40.55 23.43
N TYR A 830 2.69 40.24 22.31
CA TYR A 830 3.39 40.18 21.01
C TYR A 830 3.95 41.56 20.63
N GLU A 831 3.15 42.63 20.81
CA GLU A 831 3.58 44.02 20.60
C GLU A 831 4.73 44.39 21.53
N ALA A 832 4.66 44.01 22.80
CA ALA A 832 5.72 44.28 23.77
C ALA A 832 7.03 43.57 23.44
N ILE A 833 6.96 42.33 22.95
CA ILE A 833 8.14 41.57 22.50
C ILE A 833 8.80 42.23 21.30
N VAL A 834 8.02 42.66 20.32
CA VAL A 834 8.53 43.35 19.12
C VAL A 834 9.18 44.68 19.47
N LYS A 835 8.61 45.41 20.40
CA LYS A 835 9.13 46.73 20.83
C LYS A 835 10.22 46.62 21.91
N GLY A 836 10.44 45.44 22.50
CA GLY A 836 11.39 45.23 23.61
C GLY A 836 10.93 45.81 24.96
N GLU A 837 9.65 46.05 25.12
CA GLU A 837 9.04 46.52 26.34
C GLU A 837 8.78 45.38 27.36
N PRO A 838 8.61 45.70 28.68
CA PRO A 838 8.20 44.70 29.67
C PRO A 838 6.85 44.04 29.30
N MET A 839 6.66 42.79 29.70
CA MET A 839 5.42 42.04 29.47
C MET A 839 4.25 42.74 30.20
N PRO A 840 3.09 42.89 29.55
CA PRO A 840 1.91 43.48 30.19
C PRO A 840 1.31 42.52 31.22
N ALA A 841 0.47 43.03 32.12
CA ALA A 841 -0.25 42.24 33.11
C ALA A 841 -1.18 41.24 32.39
N ALA A 842 -1.27 40.02 32.91
CA ALA A 842 -2.14 38.99 32.39
C ALA A 842 -3.63 39.37 32.54
N GLY A 843 -4.42 39.08 31.54
CA GLY A 843 -5.87 39.22 31.54
C GLY A 843 -6.60 37.96 32.02
N ILE A 844 -7.87 37.88 31.70
CA ILE A 844 -8.74 36.74 32.03
C ILE A 844 -8.78 35.78 30.83
N PRO A 845 -8.60 34.47 31.04
CA PRO A 845 -8.79 33.48 29.97
C PRO A 845 -10.21 33.52 29.39
N GLU A 846 -10.36 33.47 28.09
CA GLU A 846 -11.67 33.42 27.40
C GLU A 846 -12.46 32.17 27.80
N SER A 847 -11.80 31.07 28.14
CA SER A 847 -12.45 29.85 28.69
C SER A 847 -13.26 30.12 29.93
N LEU A 848 -12.81 31.05 30.77
CA LEU A 848 -13.55 31.47 31.97
C LEU A 848 -14.84 32.19 31.59
N ASN A 849 -14.81 33.06 30.58
CA ASN A 849 -15.99 33.70 30.04
C ASN A 849 -17.02 32.70 29.46
N VAL A 850 -16.54 31.69 28.75
CA VAL A 850 -17.38 30.60 28.23
C VAL A 850 -18.04 29.84 29.39
N LEU A 851 -17.27 29.49 30.42
CA LEU A 851 -17.81 28.84 31.62
C LEU A 851 -18.86 29.69 32.31
N LEU A 852 -18.63 31.00 32.46
CA LEU A 852 -19.57 31.91 33.06
C LEU A 852 -20.87 31.99 32.26
N HIS A 853 -20.78 32.03 30.95
CA HIS A 853 -21.94 32.00 30.07
C HIS A 853 -22.74 30.69 30.18
N GLU A 854 -22.04 29.55 30.26
CA GLU A 854 -22.69 28.24 30.48
C GLU A 854 -23.43 28.17 31.82
N LEU A 855 -22.78 28.67 32.87
CA LEU A 855 -23.41 28.74 34.21
C LEU A 855 -24.63 29.68 34.25
N ARG A 856 -24.56 30.81 33.55
CA ARG A 856 -25.73 31.70 33.38
C ARG A 856 -26.86 31.00 32.60
N GLY A 857 -26.51 30.16 31.60
CA GLY A 857 -27.48 29.35 30.89
C GLY A 857 -28.18 28.31 31.75
N LEU A 858 -27.56 27.87 32.83
CA LEU A 858 -28.16 27.04 33.89
C LEU A 858 -29.01 27.82 34.91
N GLY A 859 -29.13 29.14 34.76
CA GLY A 859 -29.92 29.97 35.65
C GLY A 859 -29.15 30.54 36.85
N LEU A 860 -27.84 30.40 36.88
CA LEU A 860 -27.01 30.97 37.94
C LEU A 860 -26.61 32.40 37.58
N SER A 861 -26.62 33.29 38.58
CA SER A 861 -26.17 34.68 38.40
C SER A 861 -24.70 34.78 38.90
N ILE A 862 -23.78 34.82 37.94
CA ILE A 862 -22.37 34.95 38.24
C ILE A 862 -21.84 36.26 37.67
N LYS A 863 -21.19 37.04 38.49
CA LYS A 863 -20.58 38.31 38.14
C LYS A 863 -19.11 38.29 38.60
N LEU A 864 -18.24 38.87 37.77
CA LEU A 864 -16.87 39.17 38.17
C LEU A 864 -16.83 40.53 38.86
N GLU A 865 -16.33 40.56 40.07
CA GLU A 865 -16.05 41.80 40.80
C GLU A 865 -14.58 42.18 40.57
N GLN A 866 -14.36 43.45 40.22
CA GLN A 866 -13.01 43.98 40.01
C GLN A 866 -12.35 44.30 41.35
#